data_fa3f9bd42c22bfe30622e87153e63f57
#
_entry.id   fa3f9bd42c22bfe30622e87153e63f57
#
_cell.length_a   1.000
_cell.length_b   1.000
_cell.length_c   1.000
_cell.angle_alpha   90.00
_cell.angle_beta   90.00
_cell.angle_gamma   90.00
#
_symmetry.space_group_name_H-M   'P 1'
#
loop_
_entity.id
_entity.type
_entity.pdbx_description
1 polymer ?
#
loop_
_entity_poly.entity_id
_entity_poly.type
_entity_poly.pdbx_seq_one_letter_code
_entity_poly.pdbx_strand_id
1 'polypeptide(L)'
;MDENQTIDQDRILKINIEEEMKKSYIDYSMSVIVSRALPDVRDGFKPVHRRILYGMLGIGNTSSNPYKKCARVVGEVLGKYHPHGDFSVYGALVRMGQDWNMRYMLVDGQGNFGSVDGDSPAAMRYTECRLSKMGEHIMDDLDKDTVDMDPNFDDTLFEPSVMPTKIPNLLVNGGNGIAVGMATNIPTHNLGEVIDGCCAYIDNPDIDTDELMEHIKAPDFPTGAYIYGLAGVKQAYETGRGRIMMRAKSEIESGDSHDKIVVTEIPYGVNKADLVAGIADLVKEGKITGISNVNDESGRQGMRIVVDVKRDANANVILNKLYKMTAMQSSFSVNCIALVKGRPRLLSLKDCIAHFIEHRHDVVIRRTKFDLKKAQDRAHIIQGLIIACDNIDEVVHIIRASKTPVDAQRNLEKRFELDELQSKAIVDMRLAQLTGLRMDQLRNEYEELEKLIAHLQAILDDPELCKQVMKDELQEVKEKYGDARRTEIKPYEHEFNAEDFYPNDPVVITVSHLGYIKRTPLSEFREQARGGVGAKGARTREQDFTEYIYPATMHQTMLFFTRKGRCYWLKCYEIPEGDKNFKGRAIQNMLNIESDDSVNALLRLRGLDDEEFVKSHYVVFATKNGTVKKTSLEAYSRPRANGVIAINIADGDEVVDVRLTNGHNELIIADRNGRAVRFNETDVRCMGRVSTGVRGMKLDDGDDAVIGMIVVNDAATETVMVVSEEGYGKRSQVEDYRKTARGGKGVKTLNITEKTGRLVAIKNVTDDNDLMIINRSGIAIRLSVAECRVMGRATQGVRLINLAKKNDVIASVCKVMSSELEASVEEDSQSTFNEKQELINSDHTATSSDDGATEASEAPVTAQADEAIETDDANEGAASKDEKKNNDGPGDLFAGTDFFTND
;
A
#
# COMPACT_ATOMS: atom_id res chain seq x y z
N MET A 1 69.70 55.24 -9.45
CA MET A 1 68.71 54.80 -10.40
C MET A 1 67.87 53.77 -9.65
N ASP A 2 66.87 54.22 -8.96
CA ASP A 2 65.89 53.37 -8.27
C ASP A 2 64.55 53.75 -8.80
N GLU A 3 64.07 52.99 -9.74
CA GLU A 3 62.69 53.02 -10.17
C GLU A 3 61.89 52.11 -9.22
N ASN A 4 61.42 52.76 -8.14
CA ASN A 4 60.34 52.15 -7.32
C ASN A 4 59.10 52.00 -8.19
N GLN A 5 58.82 50.77 -8.58
CA GLN A 5 57.49 50.36 -9.01
C GLN A 5 56.58 50.43 -7.81
N THR A 6 55.90 51.55 -7.61
CA THR A 6 54.71 51.64 -6.77
C THR A 6 53.66 50.77 -7.38
N ILE A 7 53.50 49.58 -6.86
CA ILE A 7 52.35 48.71 -7.13
C ILE A 7 51.13 49.54 -6.67
N ASP A 8 50.27 49.78 -7.64
CA ASP A 8 49.02 50.52 -7.55
C ASP A 8 48.11 49.85 -6.47
N GLN A 9 48.27 50.26 -5.22
CA GLN A 9 47.50 49.73 -4.07
C GLN A 9 46.00 50.05 -4.18
N ASP A 10 45.59 50.92 -5.10
CA ASP A 10 44.19 51.28 -5.36
C ASP A 10 43.40 50.20 -6.16
N ARG A 11 44.08 49.12 -6.69
CA ARG A 11 43.42 48.02 -7.35
C ARG A 11 43.14 46.81 -6.47
N ILE A 12 43.58 46.78 -5.24
CA ILE A 12 43.35 45.68 -4.32
C ILE A 12 42.11 46.00 -3.48
N LEU A 13 40.95 45.48 -3.88
CA LEU A 13 39.73 45.50 -3.09
C LEU A 13 39.83 44.43 -1.99
N LYS A 14 39.73 44.84 -0.73
CA LYS A 14 39.62 43.91 0.39
C LYS A 14 38.18 43.39 0.45
N ILE A 15 37.97 42.13 0.11
CA ILE A 15 36.71 41.46 0.17
C ILE A 15 36.68 40.59 1.42
N ASN A 16 35.62 40.73 2.23
CA ASN A 16 35.37 39.86 3.36
C ASN A 16 34.86 38.53 2.83
N ILE A 17 35.61 37.44 3.02
CA ILE A 17 35.26 36.12 2.53
C ILE A 17 33.90 35.63 3.05
N GLU A 18 33.53 35.98 4.28
CA GLU A 18 32.26 35.61 4.87
C GLU A 18 31.08 36.32 4.18
N GLU A 19 31.19 37.57 3.84
CA GLU A 19 30.17 38.33 3.11
C GLU A 19 30.04 37.84 1.67
N GLU A 20 31.18 37.61 1.00
CA GLU A 20 31.18 37.12 -0.37
C GLU A 20 30.60 35.70 -0.47
N MET A 21 30.93 34.80 0.46
CA MET A 21 30.35 33.50 0.53
C MET A 21 28.83 33.52 0.78
N LYS A 22 28.36 34.36 1.69
CA LYS A 22 26.94 34.54 1.95
C LYS A 22 26.20 35.01 0.70
N LYS A 23 26.74 36.01 0.00
CA LYS A 23 26.17 36.56 -1.21
C LYS A 23 26.13 35.51 -2.31
N SER A 24 27.27 34.90 -2.60
CA SER A 24 27.39 33.87 -3.65
C SER A 24 26.49 32.67 -3.38
N TYR A 25 26.34 32.25 -2.10
CA TYR A 25 25.43 31.13 -1.75
C TYR A 25 23.98 31.52 -1.92
N ILE A 26 23.60 32.76 -1.59
CA ILE A 26 22.23 33.25 -1.82
C ILE A 26 21.94 33.29 -3.32
N ASP A 27 22.85 33.86 -4.12
CA ASP A 27 22.71 33.95 -5.59
C ASP A 27 22.61 32.56 -6.23
N TYR A 28 23.45 31.60 -5.79
CA TYR A 28 23.37 30.21 -6.23
C TYR A 28 22.04 29.57 -5.82
N SER A 29 21.61 29.75 -4.57
CA SER A 29 20.37 29.18 -4.06
C SER A 29 19.16 29.71 -4.83
N MET A 30 19.13 31.02 -5.08
CA MET A 30 18.08 31.67 -5.87
C MET A 30 18.05 31.11 -7.30
N SER A 31 19.21 30.98 -7.94
CA SER A 31 19.31 30.40 -9.28
C SER A 31 18.82 28.95 -9.32
N VAL A 32 19.19 28.11 -8.36
CA VAL A 32 18.72 26.70 -8.28
C VAL A 32 17.21 26.61 -8.05
N ILE A 33 16.65 27.50 -7.22
CA ILE A 33 15.22 27.51 -6.91
C ILE A 33 14.42 27.97 -8.14
N VAL A 34 14.77 29.14 -8.71
CA VAL A 34 13.93 29.80 -9.72
C VAL A 34 14.22 29.26 -11.13
N SER A 35 15.50 28.97 -11.45
CA SER A 35 15.89 28.68 -12.84
C SER A 35 16.26 27.22 -13.10
N ARG A 36 16.07 26.29 -12.13
CA ARG A 36 16.49 24.89 -12.32
C ARG A 36 15.52 23.85 -11.77
N ALA A 37 15.21 23.88 -10.44
CA ALA A 37 14.63 22.72 -9.77
C ALA A 37 13.12 22.71 -9.70
N LEU A 38 12.47 23.87 -9.59
CA LEU A 38 11.05 23.99 -9.40
C LEU A 38 10.31 24.30 -10.70
N PRO A 39 9.12 23.69 -10.90
CA PRO A 39 8.25 23.99 -12.04
C PRO A 39 7.51 25.33 -11.83
N ASP A 40 7.16 26.01 -12.93
CA ASP A 40 6.23 27.13 -12.89
C ASP A 40 4.79 26.59 -12.74
N VAL A 41 3.96 27.24 -11.93
CA VAL A 41 2.59 26.80 -11.66
C VAL A 41 1.71 26.85 -12.91
N ARG A 42 1.97 27.77 -13.83
CA ARG A 42 1.15 28.05 -15.01
C ARG A 42 1.25 26.94 -16.06
N ASP A 43 2.48 26.45 -16.34
CA ASP A 43 2.73 25.45 -17.40
C ASP A 43 3.29 24.11 -16.86
N GLY A 44 3.64 24.03 -15.57
CA GLY A 44 4.18 22.81 -14.97
C GLY A 44 5.59 22.45 -15.40
N PHE A 45 6.29 23.32 -16.14
CA PHE A 45 7.62 23.03 -16.65
C PHE A 45 8.73 23.65 -15.84
N LYS A 46 9.83 22.91 -15.74
CA LYS A 46 11.13 23.47 -15.41
C LYS A 46 11.74 24.11 -16.67
N PRO A 47 12.69 25.05 -16.54
CA PRO A 47 13.30 25.67 -17.71
C PRO A 47 13.86 24.69 -18.75
N VAL A 48 14.49 23.59 -18.29
CA VAL A 48 15.03 22.56 -19.20
C VAL A 48 13.96 21.89 -20.04
N HIS A 49 12.78 21.58 -19.47
CA HIS A 49 11.68 20.95 -20.22
C HIS A 49 11.12 21.92 -21.27
N ARG A 50 10.90 23.17 -20.87
CA ARG A 50 10.40 24.24 -21.75
C ARG A 50 11.33 24.46 -22.94
N ARG A 51 12.64 24.57 -22.68
CA ARG A 51 13.67 24.73 -23.69
C ARG A 51 13.79 23.55 -24.66
N ILE A 52 13.59 22.32 -24.16
CA ILE A 52 13.59 21.10 -25.02
C ILE A 52 12.41 21.15 -25.99
N LEU A 53 11.20 21.39 -25.51
CA LEU A 53 10.00 21.45 -26.37
C LEU A 53 10.09 22.59 -27.37
N TYR A 54 10.54 23.77 -26.94
CA TYR A 54 10.74 24.93 -27.80
C TYR A 54 11.82 24.69 -28.86
N GLY A 55 12.95 24.10 -28.49
CA GLY A 55 14.01 23.70 -29.42
C GLY A 55 13.54 22.65 -30.45
N MET A 56 12.72 21.67 -30.02
CA MET A 56 12.12 20.69 -30.93
C MET A 56 11.17 21.37 -31.94
N LEU A 57 10.35 22.31 -31.51
CA LEU A 57 9.49 23.11 -32.39
C LEU A 57 10.32 23.93 -33.36
N GLY A 58 11.38 24.61 -32.91
CA GLY A 58 12.25 25.48 -33.73
C GLY A 58 12.96 24.73 -34.85
N ILE A 59 13.30 23.46 -34.65
CA ILE A 59 13.86 22.61 -35.73
C ILE A 59 12.80 21.89 -36.57
N GLY A 60 11.51 22.14 -36.31
CA GLY A 60 10.41 21.49 -37.01
C GLY A 60 10.35 19.98 -36.71
N ASN A 61 10.57 19.58 -35.47
CA ASN A 61 10.51 18.18 -35.05
C ASN A 61 9.14 17.82 -34.47
N THR A 62 8.11 18.04 -35.25
CA THR A 62 6.70 17.89 -34.92
C THR A 62 6.23 16.45 -35.08
N SER A 63 5.06 16.13 -34.57
CA SER A 63 4.46 14.79 -34.57
C SER A 63 4.17 14.25 -35.96
N SER A 64 3.92 15.14 -36.93
CA SER A 64 3.67 14.82 -38.32
C SER A 64 4.96 14.57 -39.13
N ASN A 65 6.11 15.00 -38.60
CA ASN A 65 7.40 14.90 -39.29
C ASN A 65 8.16 13.61 -38.88
N PRO A 66 9.11 13.15 -39.72
CA PRO A 66 9.97 12.01 -39.37
C PRO A 66 10.76 12.26 -38.09
N TYR A 67 11.06 11.16 -37.37
CA TYR A 67 11.92 11.18 -36.19
C TYR A 67 13.30 11.78 -36.50
N LYS A 68 13.85 12.49 -35.52
CA LYS A 68 15.22 13.01 -35.56
C LYS A 68 16.04 12.38 -34.43
N LYS A 69 17.35 12.22 -34.65
CA LYS A 69 18.26 11.75 -33.60
C LYS A 69 18.18 12.66 -32.38
N CYS A 70 18.08 12.07 -31.17
CA CYS A 70 18.04 12.83 -29.93
C CYS A 70 19.26 13.75 -29.78
N ALA A 71 20.44 13.31 -30.27
CA ALA A 71 21.66 14.13 -30.31
C ALA A 71 21.47 15.47 -31.04
N ARG A 72 20.60 15.52 -32.06
CA ARG A 72 20.33 16.77 -32.80
C ARG A 72 19.50 17.73 -31.96
N VAL A 73 18.49 17.20 -31.25
CA VAL A 73 17.67 18.01 -30.34
C VAL A 73 18.50 18.52 -29.15
N VAL A 74 19.29 17.64 -28.53
CA VAL A 74 20.20 18.01 -27.42
C VAL A 74 21.20 19.10 -27.88
N GLY A 75 21.80 18.93 -29.03
CA GLY A 75 22.73 19.93 -29.58
C GLY A 75 22.07 21.30 -29.85
N GLU A 76 20.85 21.32 -30.39
CA GLU A 76 20.08 22.55 -30.59
C GLU A 76 19.79 23.28 -29.26
N VAL A 77 19.35 22.53 -28.26
CA VAL A 77 19.00 23.07 -26.95
C VAL A 77 20.23 23.61 -26.20
N LEU A 78 21.36 22.87 -26.26
CA LEU A 78 22.61 23.28 -25.62
C LEU A 78 23.20 24.52 -26.27
N GLY A 79 23.17 24.54 -27.61
CA GLY A 79 23.80 25.63 -28.35
C GLY A 79 23.04 26.95 -28.31
N LYS A 80 21.70 26.91 -28.03
CA LYS A 80 20.87 28.11 -28.16
C LYS A 80 20.21 28.56 -26.83
N TYR A 81 19.89 27.63 -25.96
CA TYR A 81 18.98 27.94 -24.84
C TYR A 81 19.48 27.48 -23.45
N HIS A 82 20.21 26.34 -23.35
CA HIS A 82 20.50 25.72 -22.08
C HIS A 82 21.97 25.35 -21.91
N PRO A 83 22.83 26.26 -21.39
CA PRO A 83 24.30 26.10 -21.34
C PRO A 83 24.73 25.18 -20.17
N HIS A 84 24.29 23.91 -20.18
CA HIS A 84 24.59 22.90 -19.15
C HIS A 84 25.01 21.58 -19.81
N GLY A 85 25.31 20.54 -19.01
CA GLY A 85 25.76 19.25 -19.53
C GLY A 85 24.73 18.54 -20.41
N ASP A 86 25.17 17.89 -21.46
CA ASP A 86 24.38 17.14 -22.45
C ASP A 86 23.58 16.00 -21.79
N PHE A 87 24.15 15.30 -20.79
CA PHE A 87 23.46 14.26 -20.03
C PHE A 87 22.22 14.77 -19.32
N SER A 88 22.25 15.99 -18.80
CA SER A 88 21.08 16.57 -18.10
C SER A 88 19.93 16.85 -19.07
N VAL A 89 20.24 17.40 -20.23
CA VAL A 89 19.27 17.68 -21.29
C VAL A 89 18.73 16.40 -21.90
N TYR A 90 19.61 15.43 -22.19
CA TYR A 90 19.19 14.13 -22.71
C TYR A 90 18.33 13.36 -21.73
N GLY A 91 18.71 13.32 -20.44
CA GLY A 91 17.93 12.67 -19.39
C GLY A 91 16.53 13.27 -19.22
N ALA A 92 16.41 14.60 -19.32
CA ALA A 92 15.11 15.29 -19.27
C ALA A 92 14.25 14.96 -20.50
N LEU A 93 14.85 14.97 -21.70
CA LEU A 93 14.18 14.59 -22.96
C LEU A 93 13.65 13.15 -22.91
N VAL A 94 14.50 12.20 -22.48
CA VAL A 94 14.14 10.79 -22.38
C VAL A 94 12.98 10.61 -21.42
N ARG A 95 13.04 11.27 -20.24
CA ARG A 95 11.98 11.15 -19.22
C ARG A 95 10.61 11.62 -19.73
N MET A 96 10.56 12.64 -20.59
CA MET A 96 9.31 13.10 -21.22
C MET A 96 8.72 12.10 -22.24
N GLY A 97 9.49 11.09 -22.67
CA GLY A 97 9.06 10.01 -23.55
C GLY A 97 8.88 8.65 -22.87
N GLN A 98 8.90 8.57 -21.52
CA GLN A 98 8.74 7.33 -20.77
C GLN A 98 7.32 7.23 -20.23
N ASP A 99 6.57 6.18 -20.59
CA ASP A 99 5.17 5.95 -20.25
C ASP A 99 4.94 5.52 -18.79
N TRP A 100 5.99 5.07 -18.09
CA TRP A 100 5.97 4.77 -16.65
C TRP A 100 6.34 5.99 -15.76
N ASN A 101 6.87 7.07 -16.37
CA ASN A 101 7.21 8.32 -15.67
C ASN A 101 6.20 9.44 -15.92
N MET A 102 5.67 9.53 -17.14
CA MET A 102 4.74 10.56 -17.58
C MET A 102 3.33 9.95 -17.72
N ARG A 103 2.34 10.56 -17.10
CA ARG A 103 0.95 10.11 -17.28
C ARG A 103 0.50 10.35 -18.75
N TYR A 104 0.97 11.45 -19.33
CA TYR A 104 0.79 11.77 -20.75
C TYR A 104 2.14 12.21 -21.33
N MET A 105 2.68 11.41 -22.23
CA MET A 105 3.98 11.66 -22.84
C MET A 105 3.98 12.91 -23.73
N LEU A 106 5.03 13.71 -23.62
CA LEU A 106 5.23 14.94 -24.40
C LEU A 106 6.19 14.72 -25.57
N VAL A 107 7.01 13.69 -25.50
CA VAL A 107 7.95 13.26 -26.52
C VAL A 107 7.59 11.85 -26.96
N ASP A 108 7.54 11.64 -28.27
CA ASP A 108 7.42 10.35 -28.92
C ASP A 108 8.83 9.84 -29.24
N GLY A 109 9.24 8.80 -28.52
CA GLY A 109 10.60 8.25 -28.60
C GLY A 109 10.66 6.96 -29.41
N GLN A 110 11.74 6.78 -30.16
CA GLN A 110 12.06 5.55 -30.90
C GLN A 110 13.42 5.02 -30.49
N GLY A 111 13.48 3.72 -30.17
CA GLY A 111 14.66 3.05 -29.65
C GLY A 111 14.59 2.76 -28.17
N ASN A 112 15.74 2.51 -27.53
CA ASN A 112 15.77 2.21 -26.10
C ASN A 112 15.80 3.50 -25.28
N PHE A 113 14.66 3.82 -24.64
CA PHE A 113 14.46 4.94 -23.72
C PHE A 113 14.56 4.51 -22.23
N GLY A 114 15.13 3.32 -21.96
CA GLY A 114 15.18 2.72 -20.63
C GLY A 114 14.01 1.76 -20.39
N SER A 115 13.93 1.24 -19.19
CA SER A 115 12.84 0.34 -18.76
C SER A 115 12.41 0.60 -17.31
N VAL A 116 11.31 -0.02 -16.90
CA VAL A 116 10.84 -0.03 -15.49
C VAL A 116 11.84 -0.77 -14.58
N ASP A 117 12.72 -1.59 -15.16
CA ASP A 117 13.79 -2.29 -14.44
C ASP A 117 14.98 -1.40 -14.09
N GLY A 118 14.92 -0.12 -14.46
CA GLY A 118 15.99 0.85 -14.19
C GLY A 118 17.11 0.83 -15.23
N ASP A 119 16.92 0.15 -16.36
CA ASP A 119 17.88 0.20 -17.45
C ASP A 119 18.07 1.63 -17.93
N SER A 120 19.32 1.99 -18.19
CA SER A 120 19.65 3.29 -18.76
C SER A 120 19.24 3.36 -20.23
N PRO A 121 18.79 4.54 -20.72
CA PRO A 121 18.54 4.73 -22.13
C PRO A 121 19.82 4.55 -22.94
N ALA A 122 19.68 4.11 -24.19
CA ALA A 122 20.79 4.04 -25.10
C ALA A 122 21.37 5.44 -25.37
N ALA A 123 22.66 5.54 -25.75
CA ALA A 123 23.26 6.82 -26.04
C ALA A 123 22.48 7.60 -27.10
N MET A 124 22.39 8.94 -26.96
CA MET A 124 21.56 9.85 -27.78
C MET A 124 21.80 9.79 -29.28
N ARG A 125 22.94 9.21 -29.72
CA ARG A 125 23.24 8.97 -31.13
C ARG A 125 22.45 7.82 -31.73
N TYR A 126 21.94 6.89 -30.90
CA TYR A 126 21.16 5.74 -31.35
C TYR A 126 19.64 5.99 -31.24
N THR A 127 19.22 6.71 -30.24
CA THR A 127 17.81 7.03 -30.03
C THR A 127 17.31 8.15 -30.92
N GLU A 128 16.03 8.12 -31.24
CA GLU A 128 15.34 9.12 -32.04
C GLU A 128 14.11 9.63 -31.31
N CYS A 129 13.72 10.85 -31.60
CA CYS A 129 12.54 11.47 -30.98
C CYS A 129 11.84 12.46 -31.90
N ARG A 130 10.59 12.75 -31.58
CA ARG A 130 9.79 13.85 -32.10
C ARG A 130 8.81 14.32 -31.05
N LEU A 131 8.20 15.46 -31.23
CA LEU A 131 7.10 15.87 -30.36
C LEU A 131 5.94 14.87 -30.46
N SER A 132 5.32 14.57 -29.34
CA SER A 132 4.00 13.93 -29.35
C SER A 132 2.95 14.95 -29.78
N LYS A 133 1.73 14.49 -30.16
CA LYS A 133 0.62 15.40 -30.46
C LYS A 133 0.27 16.29 -29.27
N MET A 134 0.36 15.76 -28.04
CA MET A 134 0.12 16.52 -26.84
C MET A 134 1.24 17.54 -26.56
N GLY A 135 2.50 17.15 -26.81
CA GLY A 135 3.65 18.06 -26.72
C GLY A 135 3.58 19.23 -27.69
N GLU A 136 3.02 19.02 -28.88
CA GLU A 136 2.73 20.11 -29.83
C GLU A 136 1.62 21.04 -29.31
N HIS A 137 0.53 20.44 -28.82
CA HIS A 137 -0.66 21.18 -28.38
C HIS A 137 -0.40 22.11 -27.17
N ILE A 138 0.62 21.79 -26.35
CA ILE A 138 1.09 22.66 -25.26
C ILE A 138 1.67 23.98 -25.78
N MET A 139 2.20 23.98 -27.01
CA MET A 139 2.83 25.14 -27.65
C MET A 139 1.93 25.83 -28.68
N ASP A 140 0.67 25.43 -28.82
CA ASP A 140 -0.29 26.11 -29.71
C ASP A 140 -0.37 27.58 -29.36
N ASP A 141 -0.55 28.41 -30.41
CA ASP A 141 -0.67 29.86 -30.30
C ASP A 141 0.61 30.59 -29.77
N LEU A 142 1.78 29.93 -29.67
CA LEU A 142 3.01 30.58 -29.24
C LEU A 142 3.45 31.72 -30.18
N ASP A 143 3.09 31.66 -31.46
CA ASP A 143 3.37 32.64 -32.50
C ASP A 143 2.44 33.86 -32.46
N LYS A 144 1.45 33.88 -31.56
CA LYS A 144 0.40 34.92 -31.47
C LYS A 144 0.61 35.87 -30.29
N ASP A 145 1.81 36.10 -29.85
CA ASP A 145 2.17 36.98 -28.71
C ASP A 145 1.41 36.69 -27.42
N THR A 146 1.14 35.42 -27.19
CA THR A 146 0.34 34.95 -26.04
C THR A 146 1.09 34.96 -24.72
N VAL A 147 2.42 34.87 -24.74
CA VAL A 147 3.31 34.83 -23.59
C VAL A 147 4.49 35.78 -23.77
N ASP A 148 5.15 36.13 -22.69
CA ASP A 148 6.35 36.96 -22.73
C ASP A 148 7.55 36.13 -23.18
N MET A 149 8.42 36.78 -23.94
CA MET A 149 9.64 36.17 -24.45
C MET A 149 10.85 36.79 -23.73
N ASP A 150 11.63 35.93 -23.09
CA ASP A 150 12.86 36.34 -22.39
C ASP A 150 14.09 36.13 -23.32
N PRO A 151 15.16 36.94 -23.18
CA PRO A 151 16.41 36.69 -23.89
C PRO A 151 17.05 35.39 -23.41
N ASN A 152 17.71 34.66 -24.30
CA ASN A 152 18.48 33.48 -23.94
C ASN A 152 19.77 33.89 -23.18
N PHE A 153 20.62 32.90 -22.83
CA PHE A 153 21.80 33.09 -22.00
C PHE A 153 22.90 34.02 -22.63
N ASP A 154 22.89 34.27 -23.93
CA ASP A 154 23.86 35.11 -24.65
C ASP A 154 23.20 36.33 -25.31
N ASP A 155 21.92 36.63 -25.00
CA ASP A 155 21.12 37.74 -25.53
C ASP A 155 20.99 37.75 -27.08
N THR A 156 21.27 36.64 -27.77
CA THR A 156 21.18 36.53 -29.22
C THR A 156 19.82 36.07 -29.71
N LEU A 157 19.07 35.34 -28.90
CA LEU A 157 17.77 34.76 -29.25
C LEU A 157 16.79 35.00 -28.12
N PHE A 158 15.51 34.70 -28.39
CA PHE A 158 14.45 34.77 -27.39
C PHE A 158 13.87 33.37 -27.13
N GLU A 159 13.48 33.11 -25.88
CA GLU A 159 12.78 31.92 -25.44
C GLU A 159 11.51 32.27 -24.68
N PRO A 160 10.45 31.44 -24.68
CA PRO A 160 9.25 31.74 -23.95
C PRO A 160 9.47 31.61 -22.44
N SER A 161 9.05 32.64 -21.70
CA SER A 161 9.10 32.63 -20.22
C SER A 161 8.20 31.52 -19.62
N VAL A 162 7.09 31.21 -20.31
CA VAL A 162 6.09 30.21 -19.97
C VAL A 162 5.43 29.70 -21.26
N MET A 163 4.91 28.48 -21.28
CA MET A 163 4.15 27.95 -22.42
C MET A 163 2.67 28.37 -22.38
N PRO A 164 2.04 28.69 -23.54
CA PRO A 164 0.63 29.06 -23.62
C PRO A 164 -0.30 27.84 -23.53
N THR A 165 -0.01 26.92 -22.66
CA THR A 165 -0.63 25.60 -22.60
C THR A 165 -2.13 25.63 -22.33
N LYS A 166 -2.89 24.84 -23.11
CA LYS A 166 -4.31 24.53 -22.85
C LYS A 166 -4.47 23.34 -21.88
N ILE A 167 -3.36 22.69 -21.52
CA ILE A 167 -3.33 21.47 -20.69
C ILE A 167 -2.81 21.85 -19.32
N PRO A 168 -3.50 21.48 -18.21
CA PRO A 168 -3.04 21.72 -16.83
C PRO A 168 -1.89 20.78 -16.45
N ASN A 169 -0.76 20.93 -17.14
CA ASN A 169 0.36 19.97 -17.14
C ASN A 169 0.99 19.77 -15.75
N LEU A 170 0.98 20.80 -14.88
CA LEU A 170 1.48 20.67 -13.51
C LEU A 170 0.76 19.55 -12.74
N LEU A 171 -0.56 19.47 -12.85
CA LEU A 171 -1.37 18.46 -12.19
C LEU A 171 -1.37 17.14 -12.97
N VAL A 172 -1.49 17.21 -14.28
CA VAL A 172 -1.64 16.02 -15.14
C VAL A 172 -0.37 15.17 -15.14
N ASN A 173 0.79 15.76 -15.35
CA ASN A 173 2.07 15.05 -15.39
C ASN A 173 2.88 15.16 -14.09
N GLY A 174 2.44 16.01 -13.17
CA GLY A 174 3.13 16.22 -11.91
C GLY A 174 4.55 16.76 -12.06
N GLY A 175 5.38 16.55 -11.03
CA GLY A 175 6.77 16.96 -11.08
C GLY A 175 7.51 16.69 -9.79
N ASN A 176 8.79 16.37 -9.89
CA ASN A 176 9.68 16.21 -8.74
C ASN A 176 10.91 17.11 -8.92
N GLY A 177 11.48 17.61 -7.84
CA GLY A 177 12.68 18.43 -7.91
C GLY A 177 13.26 18.70 -6.52
N ILE A 178 14.59 18.76 -6.46
CA ILE A 178 15.32 19.06 -5.25
C ILE A 178 16.04 20.39 -5.46
N ALA A 179 15.66 21.40 -4.68
CA ALA A 179 16.28 22.70 -4.66
C ALA A 179 17.07 22.91 -3.35
N VAL A 180 17.69 24.07 -3.17
CA VAL A 180 18.35 24.40 -1.91
C VAL A 180 17.30 24.72 -0.86
N GLY A 181 17.29 23.96 0.22
CA GLY A 181 16.37 24.16 1.35
C GLY A 181 14.92 23.75 1.12
N MET A 182 14.55 23.25 -0.08
CA MET A 182 13.21 22.76 -0.38
C MET A 182 13.21 21.72 -1.49
N ALA A 183 12.16 20.90 -1.54
CA ALA A 183 11.93 19.92 -2.59
C ALA A 183 10.48 19.99 -3.02
N THR A 184 10.20 19.65 -4.26
CA THR A 184 8.84 19.47 -4.77
C THR A 184 8.61 18.04 -5.18
N ASN A 185 7.40 17.52 -4.92
CA ASN A 185 6.96 16.20 -5.34
C ASN A 185 5.46 16.22 -5.57
N ILE A 186 5.06 16.49 -6.80
CA ILE A 186 3.68 16.67 -7.22
C ILE A 186 3.23 15.41 -7.96
N PRO A 187 2.15 14.74 -7.51
CA PRO A 187 1.65 13.52 -8.15
C PRO A 187 0.99 13.84 -9.50
N THR A 188 0.89 12.83 -10.33
CA THR A 188 0.17 12.86 -11.60
C THR A 188 -1.33 12.64 -11.40
N HIS A 189 -2.16 13.15 -12.35
CA HIS A 189 -3.61 13.03 -12.29
C HIS A 189 -4.21 12.68 -13.66
N ASN A 190 -5.45 12.19 -13.65
CA ASN A 190 -6.20 11.96 -14.88
C ASN A 190 -6.61 13.29 -15.53
N LEU A 191 -6.36 13.41 -16.84
CA LEU A 191 -6.64 14.64 -17.58
C LEU A 191 -8.11 15.02 -17.56
N GLY A 192 -9.00 14.04 -17.77
CA GLY A 192 -10.45 14.28 -17.78
C GLY A 192 -10.94 14.81 -16.44
N GLU A 193 -10.50 14.21 -15.33
CA GLU A 193 -10.85 14.64 -13.98
C GLU A 193 -10.34 16.06 -13.68
N VAL A 194 -9.11 16.38 -14.08
CA VAL A 194 -8.55 17.73 -13.85
C VAL A 194 -9.27 18.78 -14.69
N ILE A 195 -9.63 18.46 -15.94
CA ILE A 195 -10.40 19.38 -16.77
C ILE A 195 -11.81 19.62 -16.18
N ASP A 196 -12.48 18.58 -15.69
CA ASP A 196 -13.77 18.72 -15.03
C ASP A 196 -13.65 19.61 -13.78
N GLY A 197 -12.60 19.43 -12.99
CA GLY A 197 -12.30 20.30 -11.84
C GLY A 197 -11.99 21.75 -12.25
N CYS A 198 -11.28 21.97 -13.37
CA CYS A 198 -11.03 23.30 -13.91
C CYS A 198 -12.34 23.97 -14.37
N CYS A 199 -13.23 23.24 -15.06
CA CYS A 199 -14.53 23.75 -15.47
C CYS A 199 -15.42 24.10 -14.26
N ALA A 200 -15.43 23.24 -13.23
CA ALA A 200 -16.14 23.50 -11.99
C ALA A 200 -15.61 24.77 -11.27
N TYR A 201 -14.28 24.97 -11.26
CA TYR A 201 -13.68 26.19 -10.71
C TYR A 201 -14.04 27.45 -11.52
N ILE A 202 -14.10 27.37 -12.86
CA ILE A 202 -14.52 28.50 -13.70
C ILE A 202 -15.96 28.91 -13.38
N ASP A 203 -16.84 27.92 -13.10
CA ASP A 203 -18.24 28.15 -12.73
C ASP A 203 -18.38 28.73 -11.32
N ASN A 204 -17.61 28.20 -10.39
CA ASN A 204 -17.64 28.59 -8.98
C ASN A 204 -16.20 28.78 -8.45
N PRO A 205 -15.63 30.00 -8.47
CA PRO A 205 -14.30 30.28 -7.93
C PRO A 205 -14.18 30.05 -6.42
N ASP A 206 -15.30 30.00 -5.70
CA ASP A 206 -15.32 29.75 -4.26
C ASP A 206 -15.44 28.26 -3.88
N ILE A 207 -15.49 27.36 -4.88
CA ILE A 207 -15.54 25.90 -4.71
C ILE A 207 -14.55 25.43 -3.64
N ASP A 208 -14.99 24.55 -2.75
CA ASP A 208 -14.13 24.00 -1.70
C ASP A 208 -13.36 22.75 -2.17
N THR A 209 -12.48 22.20 -1.31
CA THR A 209 -11.67 21.05 -1.68
C THR A 209 -12.51 19.78 -1.75
N ASP A 210 -13.55 19.64 -0.95
CA ASP A 210 -14.41 18.45 -0.97
C ASP A 210 -15.24 18.39 -2.26
N GLU A 211 -15.80 19.51 -2.69
CA GLU A 211 -16.48 19.64 -3.97
C GLU A 211 -15.52 19.41 -5.16
N LEU A 212 -14.28 19.92 -5.09
CA LEU A 212 -13.26 19.64 -6.12
C LEU A 212 -12.89 18.14 -6.17
N MET A 213 -12.93 17.43 -5.04
CA MET A 213 -12.67 15.99 -4.98
C MET A 213 -13.79 15.12 -5.56
N GLU A 214 -14.98 15.66 -5.79
CA GLU A 214 -16.01 14.96 -6.57
C GLU A 214 -15.57 14.81 -8.04
N HIS A 215 -14.84 15.78 -8.56
CA HIS A 215 -14.27 15.76 -9.91
C HIS A 215 -12.89 15.12 -9.95
N ILE A 216 -11.96 15.54 -9.09
CA ILE A 216 -10.57 15.07 -9.02
C ILE A 216 -10.44 14.16 -7.79
N LYS A 217 -10.80 12.91 -7.94
CA LYS A 217 -10.94 11.96 -6.83
C LYS A 217 -9.64 11.68 -6.08
N ALA A 218 -8.55 11.46 -6.81
CA ALA A 218 -7.21 11.18 -6.28
C ALA A 218 -6.17 11.29 -7.39
N PRO A 219 -4.86 11.26 -7.09
CA PRO A 219 -3.82 11.08 -8.09
C PRO A 219 -4.05 9.85 -8.97
N ASP A 220 -3.55 9.91 -10.20
CA ASP A 220 -3.61 8.85 -11.18
C ASP A 220 -2.21 8.60 -11.74
N PHE A 221 -1.59 7.51 -11.27
CA PHE A 221 -0.19 7.21 -11.59
C PHE A 221 -0.04 6.46 -12.91
N PRO A 222 1.03 6.72 -13.69
CA PRO A 222 1.27 6.04 -14.96
C PRO A 222 1.33 4.52 -14.85
N THR A 223 1.87 4.01 -13.73
CA THR A 223 2.05 2.58 -13.45
C THR A 223 0.80 1.90 -12.88
N GLY A 224 -0.33 2.61 -12.75
CA GLY A 224 -1.56 2.06 -12.18
C GLY A 224 -1.48 1.85 -10.67
N ALA A 225 -1.65 0.61 -10.22
CA ALA A 225 -1.64 0.19 -8.82
C ALA A 225 -2.83 0.73 -7.99
N TYR A 226 -2.84 0.49 -6.69
CA TYR A 226 -3.90 0.93 -5.79
C TYR A 226 -3.47 2.13 -4.95
N ILE A 227 -4.39 3.06 -4.71
CA ILE A 227 -4.33 4.04 -3.63
C ILE A 227 -5.20 3.53 -2.48
N TYR A 228 -4.62 3.42 -1.28
CA TYR A 228 -5.30 2.97 -0.08
C TYR A 228 -5.66 4.14 0.82
N GLY A 229 -6.97 4.40 0.93
CA GLY A 229 -7.54 5.47 1.76
C GLY A 229 -7.37 6.88 1.15
N LEU A 230 -8.33 7.74 1.38
CA LEU A 230 -8.37 9.11 0.84
C LEU A 230 -7.90 10.18 1.82
N ALA A 231 -7.69 9.86 3.10
CA ALA A 231 -7.31 10.85 4.11
C ALA A 231 -6.01 11.60 3.78
N GLY A 232 -4.99 10.86 3.31
CA GLY A 232 -3.72 11.45 2.87
C GLY A 232 -3.83 12.25 1.58
N VAL A 233 -4.77 11.89 0.68
CA VAL A 233 -5.08 12.62 -0.55
C VAL A 233 -5.77 13.94 -0.19
N LYS A 234 -6.81 13.89 0.64
CA LYS A 234 -7.53 15.08 1.11
C LYS A 234 -6.59 16.06 1.78
N GLN A 235 -5.76 15.58 2.71
CA GLN A 235 -4.74 16.41 3.36
C GLN A 235 -3.78 17.08 2.33
N ALA A 236 -3.35 16.32 1.30
CA ALA A 236 -2.48 16.85 0.26
C ALA A 236 -3.17 17.93 -0.58
N TYR A 237 -4.44 17.76 -0.90
CA TYR A 237 -5.22 18.71 -1.69
C TYR A 237 -5.55 20.00 -0.92
N GLU A 238 -5.81 19.89 0.40
CA GLU A 238 -6.07 21.05 1.26
C GLU A 238 -4.80 21.86 1.55
N THR A 239 -3.70 21.17 1.89
CA THR A 239 -2.52 21.83 2.47
C THR A 239 -1.30 21.87 1.55
N GLY A 240 -1.35 21.20 0.40
CA GLY A 240 -0.19 20.98 -0.46
C GLY A 240 0.78 19.92 0.06
N ARG A 241 0.51 19.28 1.22
CA ARG A 241 1.34 18.25 1.81
C ARG A 241 0.47 17.09 2.31
N GLY A 242 0.87 15.86 1.96
CA GLY A 242 0.18 14.67 2.41
C GLY A 242 0.97 13.42 2.11
N ARG A 243 0.55 12.29 2.69
CA ARG A 243 1.15 10.99 2.46
C ARG A 243 0.11 10.05 1.89
N ILE A 244 0.31 9.65 0.64
CA ILE A 244 -0.58 8.75 -0.09
C ILE A 244 0.00 7.35 -0.03
N MET A 245 -0.76 6.39 0.45
CA MET A 245 -0.36 4.99 0.49
C MET A 245 -0.68 4.34 -0.86
N MET A 246 0.35 3.80 -1.51
CA MET A 246 0.22 3.05 -2.75
C MET A 246 0.52 1.57 -2.51
N ARG A 247 -0.18 0.70 -3.21
CA ARG A 247 0.00 -0.75 -3.11
C ARG A 247 -0.05 -1.37 -4.50
N ALA A 248 0.84 -2.33 -4.75
CA ALA A 248 0.90 -3.11 -5.98
C ALA A 248 -0.42 -3.84 -6.24
N LYS A 249 -0.82 -3.96 -7.48
CA LYS A 249 -1.94 -4.80 -7.89
C LYS A 249 -1.44 -6.24 -7.97
N SER A 250 -2.05 -7.10 -7.19
CA SER A 250 -1.68 -8.50 -7.13
C SER A 250 -2.90 -9.40 -7.03
N GLU A 251 -2.79 -10.59 -7.59
CA GLU A 251 -3.82 -11.62 -7.58
C GLU A 251 -3.19 -12.94 -7.14
N ILE A 252 -3.97 -13.79 -6.47
CA ILE A 252 -3.55 -15.13 -6.10
C ILE A 252 -4.17 -16.10 -7.09
N GLU A 253 -3.32 -16.71 -7.91
CA GLU A 253 -3.71 -17.79 -8.83
C GLU A 253 -3.54 -19.12 -8.10
N SER A 254 -4.65 -19.80 -7.79
CA SER A 254 -4.62 -21.14 -7.20
C SER A 254 -4.39 -22.19 -8.29
N GLY A 255 -3.31 -22.96 -8.12
CA GLY A 255 -2.94 -24.05 -9.04
C GLY A 255 -3.11 -25.42 -8.38
N ASP A 256 -3.22 -26.47 -9.19
CA ASP A 256 -3.38 -27.85 -8.70
C ASP A 256 -2.27 -28.33 -7.74
N SER A 257 -1.10 -27.72 -7.83
CA SER A 257 0.07 -28.12 -7.03
C SER A 257 0.53 -27.11 -5.99
N HIS A 258 0.35 -25.82 -6.24
CA HIS A 258 0.77 -24.71 -5.38
C HIS A 258 0.16 -23.40 -5.86
N ASP A 259 -0.05 -22.48 -4.96
CA ASP A 259 -0.55 -21.13 -5.26
C ASP A 259 0.58 -20.25 -5.81
N LYS A 260 0.19 -19.26 -6.62
CA LYS A 260 1.08 -18.22 -7.15
C LYS A 260 0.53 -16.85 -6.80
N ILE A 261 1.40 -15.98 -6.33
CA ILE A 261 1.08 -14.56 -6.18
C ILE A 261 1.61 -13.86 -7.43
N VAL A 262 0.71 -13.31 -8.23
CA VAL A 262 1.02 -12.61 -9.48
C VAL A 262 0.84 -11.13 -9.27
N VAL A 263 1.89 -10.33 -9.54
CA VAL A 263 1.88 -8.87 -9.46
C VAL A 263 1.88 -8.32 -10.87
N THR A 264 0.84 -7.55 -11.20
CA THR A 264 0.63 -6.97 -12.55
C THR A 264 0.95 -5.48 -12.61
N GLU A 265 0.87 -4.77 -11.49
CA GLU A 265 1.17 -3.35 -11.40
C GLU A 265 1.94 -3.07 -10.11
N ILE A 266 2.92 -2.17 -10.16
CA ILE A 266 3.76 -1.77 -9.02
C ILE A 266 3.55 -0.29 -8.68
N PRO A 267 3.78 0.13 -7.42
CA PRO A 267 3.65 1.52 -7.02
C PRO A 267 4.57 2.43 -7.84
N TYR A 268 4.09 3.64 -8.13
CA TYR A 268 4.83 4.63 -8.89
C TYR A 268 6.21 4.94 -8.29
N GLY A 269 7.23 4.94 -9.15
CA GLY A 269 8.61 5.21 -8.78
C GLY A 269 9.37 4.02 -8.19
N VAL A 270 8.75 2.83 -8.12
CA VAL A 270 9.43 1.59 -7.71
C VAL A 270 10.15 0.98 -8.91
N ASN A 271 11.40 0.58 -8.71
CA ASN A 271 12.16 -0.20 -9.67
C ASN A 271 11.75 -1.68 -9.56
N LYS A 272 11.36 -2.29 -10.70
CA LYS A 272 10.86 -3.67 -10.74
C LYS A 272 11.98 -4.68 -10.42
N ALA A 273 13.16 -4.53 -10.98
CA ALA A 273 14.29 -5.43 -10.75
C ALA A 273 14.74 -5.40 -9.27
N ASP A 274 14.83 -4.20 -8.67
CA ASP A 274 15.16 -4.05 -7.25
C ASP A 274 14.10 -4.67 -6.35
N LEU A 275 12.82 -4.59 -6.73
CA LEU A 275 11.72 -5.23 -6.00
C LEU A 275 11.87 -6.75 -6.01
N VAL A 276 12.11 -7.35 -7.18
CA VAL A 276 12.29 -8.80 -7.34
C VAL A 276 13.51 -9.28 -6.57
N ALA A 277 14.64 -8.57 -6.68
CA ALA A 277 15.86 -8.86 -5.92
C ALA A 277 15.62 -8.77 -4.40
N GLY A 278 14.95 -7.72 -3.95
CA GLY A 278 14.61 -7.51 -2.54
C GLY A 278 13.71 -8.62 -1.96
N ILE A 279 12.75 -9.12 -2.72
CA ILE A 279 11.94 -10.28 -2.32
C ILE A 279 12.85 -11.52 -2.17
N ALA A 280 13.69 -11.80 -3.14
CA ALA A 280 14.61 -12.94 -3.11
C ALA A 280 15.59 -12.87 -1.93
N ASP A 281 16.08 -11.69 -1.57
CA ASP A 281 16.97 -11.50 -0.43
C ASP A 281 16.24 -11.74 0.91
N LEU A 282 15.00 -11.28 1.06
CA LEU A 282 14.18 -11.57 2.26
C LEU A 282 13.92 -13.07 2.43
N VAL A 283 13.79 -13.82 1.33
CA VAL A 283 13.67 -15.29 1.37
C VAL A 283 14.98 -15.93 1.79
N LYS A 284 16.12 -15.49 1.24
CA LYS A 284 17.47 -16.01 1.62
C LYS A 284 17.80 -15.73 3.08
N GLU A 285 17.42 -14.56 3.59
CA GLU A 285 17.59 -14.17 4.99
C GLU A 285 16.63 -14.90 5.95
N GLY A 286 15.67 -15.67 5.43
CA GLY A 286 14.67 -16.38 6.23
C GLY A 286 13.62 -15.47 6.89
N LYS A 287 13.54 -14.20 6.50
CA LYS A 287 12.52 -13.26 7.00
C LYS A 287 11.13 -13.57 6.45
N ILE A 288 11.06 -14.04 5.21
CA ILE A 288 9.85 -14.56 4.59
C ILE A 288 10.08 -16.03 4.26
N THR A 289 9.30 -16.90 4.89
CA THR A 289 9.27 -18.34 4.63
C THR A 289 8.07 -18.70 3.77
N GLY A 290 8.10 -19.82 3.07
CA GLY A 290 6.95 -20.29 2.28
C GLY A 290 7.00 -19.88 0.81
N ILE A 291 7.99 -19.14 0.35
CA ILE A 291 8.24 -18.86 -1.07
C ILE A 291 9.20 -19.93 -1.63
N SER A 292 8.89 -20.49 -2.79
CA SER A 292 9.74 -21.46 -3.49
C SER A 292 10.59 -20.78 -4.57
N ASN A 293 10.02 -19.86 -5.32
CA ASN A 293 10.71 -19.14 -6.39
C ASN A 293 10.09 -17.76 -6.61
N VAL A 294 10.85 -16.85 -7.25
CA VAL A 294 10.41 -15.53 -7.69
C VAL A 294 10.90 -15.33 -9.11
N ASN A 295 9.97 -15.17 -10.04
CA ASN A 295 10.26 -15.00 -11.47
C ASN A 295 9.69 -13.68 -11.97
N ASP A 296 10.39 -13.07 -12.91
CA ASP A 296 9.87 -11.98 -13.74
C ASP A 296 9.48 -12.56 -15.10
N GLU A 297 8.18 -12.62 -15.34
CA GLU A 297 7.56 -13.09 -16.58
C GLU A 297 7.03 -11.92 -17.42
N SER A 298 7.48 -10.70 -17.14
CA SER A 298 7.04 -9.50 -17.87
C SER A 298 7.40 -9.57 -19.34
N GLY A 299 6.47 -9.18 -20.20
CA GLY A 299 6.65 -9.25 -21.65
C GLY A 299 5.74 -8.26 -22.40
N ARG A 300 5.46 -8.55 -23.66
CA ARG A 300 4.61 -7.70 -24.50
C ARG A 300 3.16 -7.57 -24.01
N GLN A 301 2.72 -8.49 -23.17
CA GLN A 301 1.36 -8.48 -22.57
C GLN A 301 1.27 -7.61 -21.31
N GLY A 302 2.40 -7.08 -20.84
CA GLY A 302 2.47 -6.24 -19.65
C GLY A 302 3.43 -6.78 -18.60
N MET A 303 3.38 -6.17 -17.42
CA MET A 303 4.17 -6.56 -16.25
C MET A 303 3.56 -7.82 -15.61
N ARG A 304 4.40 -8.79 -15.26
CA ARG A 304 4.01 -10.00 -14.56
C ARG A 304 5.17 -10.51 -13.70
N ILE A 305 5.12 -10.22 -12.40
CA ILE A 305 6.05 -10.78 -11.42
C ILE A 305 5.31 -11.93 -10.74
N VAL A 306 5.90 -13.12 -10.75
CA VAL A 306 5.30 -14.34 -10.20
C VAL A 306 6.10 -14.80 -8.99
N VAL A 307 5.43 -14.93 -7.84
CA VAL A 307 5.98 -15.48 -6.61
C VAL A 307 5.32 -16.84 -6.36
N ASP A 308 6.07 -17.92 -6.55
CA ASP A 308 5.60 -19.28 -6.34
C ASP A 308 5.58 -19.60 -4.84
N VAL A 309 4.41 -19.97 -4.32
CA VAL A 309 4.19 -20.31 -2.90
C VAL A 309 4.40 -21.82 -2.69
N LYS A 310 5.00 -22.22 -1.57
CA LYS A 310 5.13 -23.64 -1.21
C LYS A 310 3.76 -24.23 -0.85
N ARG A 311 3.58 -25.54 -1.04
CA ARG A 311 2.30 -26.25 -0.79
C ARG A 311 1.76 -26.13 0.63
N ASP A 312 2.66 -26.00 1.60
CA ASP A 312 2.40 -25.92 3.05
C ASP A 312 2.29 -24.49 3.56
N ALA A 313 2.24 -23.51 2.67
CA ALA A 313 2.25 -22.10 3.04
C ALA A 313 0.97 -21.39 2.53
N ASN A 314 0.48 -20.44 3.32
CA ASN A 314 -0.70 -19.64 2.97
C ASN A 314 -0.30 -18.42 2.14
N ALA A 315 -0.83 -18.32 0.92
CA ALA A 315 -0.50 -17.25 -0.02
C ALA A 315 -0.89 -15.85 0.50
N ASN A 316 -2.03 -15.71 1.20
CA ASN A 316 -2.47 -14.44 1.77
C ASN A 316 -1.50 -13.93 2.85
N VAL A 317 -1.03 -14.82 3.71
CA VAL A 317 -0.04 -14.46 4.75
C VAL A 317 1.28 -14.00 4.13
N ILE A 318 1.72 -14.67 3.07
CA ILE A 318 2.93 -14.28 2.34
C ILE A 318 2.72 -12.92 1.66
N LEU A 319 1.59 -12.72 0.99
CA LEU A 319 1.24 -11.46 0.35
C LEU A 319 1.25 -10.29 1.34
N ASN A 320 0.66 -10.48 2.53
CA ASN A 320 0.68 -9.48 3.59
C ASN A 320 2.12 -9.16 4.07
N LYS A 321 2.97 -10.18 4.21
CA LYS A 321 4.39 -9.99 4.52
C LYS A 321 5.13 -9.23 3.41
N LEU A 322 4.85 -9.53 2.15
CA LEU A 322 5.42 -8.83 1.00
C LEU A 322 5.02 -7.34 1.00
N TYR A 323 3.75 -7.00 1.25
CA TYR A 323 3.32 -5.62 1.39
C TYR A 323 4.02 -4.88 2.54
N LYS A 324 4.23 -5.54 3.68
CA LYS A 324 4.87 -4.91 4.84
C LYS A 324 6.38 -4.75 4.70
N MET A 325 7.05 -5.67 4.04
CA MET A 325 8.51 -5.79 4.07
C MET A 325 9.18 -5.37 2.76
N THR A 326 8.41 -5.09 1.71
CA THR A 326 8.93 -4.74 0.38
C THR A 326 8.28 -3.48 -0.17
N ALA A 327 8.79 -2.99 -1.30
CA ALA A 327 8.21 -1.85 -2.03
C ALA A 327 6.90 -2.19 -2.77
N MET A 328 6.33 -3.41 -2.62
CA MET A 328 4.96 -3.71 -3.07
C MET A 328 3.92 -2.80 -2.39
N GLN A 329 4.23 -2.28 -1.21
CA GLN A 329 3.50 -1.16 -0.60
C GLN A 329 4.49 -0.05 -0.29
N SER A 330 4.24 1.13 -0.82
CA SER A 330 5.07 2.32 -0.62
C SER A 330 4.20 3.55 -0.38
N SER A 331 4.79 4.62 0.11
CA SER A 331 4.07 5.88 0.29
C SER A 331 4.63 6.97 -0.60
N PHE A 332 3.75 7.68 -1.30
CA PHE A 332 4.07 8.89 -2.02
C PHE A 332 3.89 10.11 -1.11
N SER A 333 4.98 10.79 -0.80
CA SER A 333 4.93 12.00 0.02
C SER A 333 4.72 13.21 -0.88
N VAL A 334 3.51 13.75 -0.88
CA VAL A 334 3.16 14.96 -1.64
C VAL A 334 3.78 16.17 -1.00
N ASN A 335 4.41 17.01 -1.80
CA ASN A 335 4.89 18.34 -1.44
C ASN A 335 4.75 19.25 -2.66
N CYS A 336 3.62 19.94 -2.76
CA CYS A 336 3.22 20.72 -3.93
C CYS A 336 3.84 22.12 -3.89
N ILE A 337 5.15 22.20 -4.11
CA ILE A 337 5.86 23.50 -4.21
C ILE A 337 6.09 23.82 -5.69
N ALA A 338 5.59 24.97 -6.14
CA ALA A 338 5.81 25.49 -7.49
C ALA A 338 6.13 27.00 -7.46
N LEU A 339 6.60 27.53 -8.58
CA LEU A 339 6.89 28.95 -8.73
C LEU A 339 5.62 29.71 -9.10
N VAL A 340 5.27 30.70 -8.29
CA VAL A 340 4.21 31.67 -8.55
C VAL A 340 4.85 33.04 -8.75
N LYS A 341 4.82 33.57 -9.96
CA LYS A 341 5.47 34.86 -10.30
C LYS A 341 6.95 34.89 -9.82
N GLY A 342 7.70 33.80 -10.11
CA GLY A 342 9.12 33.63 -9.77
C GLY A 342 9.42 33.35 -8.29
N ARG A 343 8.43 33.11 -7.43
CA ARG A 343 8.60 32.83 -6.00
C ARG A 343 8.08 31.43 -5.65
N PRO A 344 8.85 30.61 -4.91
CA PRO A 344 8.38 29.30 -4.50
C PRO A 344 7.25 29.43 -3.47
N ARG A 345 6.14 28.73 -3.72
CA ARG A 345 4.99 28.65 -2.81
C ARG A 345 4.53 27.20 -2.66
N LEU A 346 4.07 26.86 -1.47
CA LEU A 346 3.33 25.63 -1.23
C LEU A 346 1.87 25.90 -1.64
N LEU A 347 1.32 25.05 -2.50
CA LEU A 347 0.03 25.26 -3.16
C LEU A 347 -0.93 24.13 -2.79
N SER A 348 -2.17 24.47 -2.55
CA SER A 348 -3.31 23.54 -2.50
C SER A 348 -3.72 23.11 -3.92
N LEU A 349 -4.61 22.13 -4.05
CA LEU A 349 -5.18 21.75 -5.34
C LEU A 349 -5.91 22.95 -5.98
N LYS A 350 -6.73 23.65 -5.19
CA LYS A 350 -7.46 24.86 -5.63
C LYS A 350 -6.51 25.94 -6.12
N ASP A 351 -5.40 26.20 -5.42
CA ASP A 351 -4.41 27.20 -5.84
C ASP A 351 -3.77 26.85 -7.19
N CYS A 352 -3.46 25.57 -7.41
CA CYS A 352 -2.90 25.11 -8.68
C CYS A 352 -3.88 25.35 -9.84
N ILE A 353 -5.15 25.02 -9.66
CA ILE A 353 -6.21 25.25 -10.65
C ILE A 353 -6.40 26.74 -10.88
N ALA A 354 -6.49 27.54 -9.82
CA ALA A 354 -6.68 28.98 -9.89
C ALA A 354 -5.60 29.67 -10.73
N HIS A 355 -4.33 29.37 -10.48
CA HIS A 355 -3.23 29.95 -11.25
C HIS A 355 -3.16 29.46 -12.69
N PHE A 356 -3.55 28.23 -12.95
CA PHE A 356 -3.67 27.73 -14.32
C PHE A 356 -4.78 28.46 -15.08
N ILE A 357 -5.96 28.65 -14.47
CA ILE A 357 -7.08 29.37 -15.09
C ILE A 357 -6.77 30.86 -15.28
N GLU A 358 -6.09 31.51 -14.29
CA GLU A 358 -5.57 32.88 -14.44
C GLU A 358 -4.68 32.98 -15.69
N HIS A 359 -3.74 32.05 -15.86
CA HIS A 359 -2.85 32.01 -17.01
C HIS A 359 -3.62 31.75 -18.32
N ARG A 360 -4.57 30.82 -18.34
CA ARG A 360 -5.40 30.57 -19.54
C ARG A 360 -6.19 31.80 -19.94
N HIS A 361 -6.80 32.51 -19.01
CA HIS A 361 -7.50 33.76 -19.26
C HIS A 361 -6.57 34.78 -19.95
N ASP A 362 -5.35 34.98 -19.42
CA ASP A 362 -4.40 35.92 -20.05
C ASP A 362 -3.99 35.50 -21.45
N VAL A 363 -3.74 34.20 -21.68
CA VAL A 363 -3.41 33.64 -23.00
C VAL A 363 -4.58 33.86 -23.99
N VAL A 364 -5.83 33.57 -23.58
CA VAL A 364 -7.01 33.79 -24.45
C VAL A 364 -7.19 35.28 -24.82
N ILE A 365 -7.04 36.18 -23.85
CA ILE A 365 -7.14 37.63 -24.08
C ILE A 365 -6.04 38.10 -25.05
N ARG A 366 -4.78 37.69 -24.82
CA ARG A 366 -3.64 38.11 -25.70
C ARG A 366 -3.81 37.53 -27.10
N ARG A 367 -4.16 36.28 -27.26
CA ARG A 367 -4.45 35.63 -28.53
C ARG A 367 -5.58 36.35 -29.26
N THR A 368 -6.70 36.60 -28.58
CA THR A 368 -7.85 37.27 -29.16
C THR A 368 -7.51 38.68 -29.67
N LYS A 369 -6.72 39.44 -28.89
CA LYS A 369 -6.20 40.74 -29.32
C LYS A 369 -5.32 40.65 -30.55
N PHE A 370 -4.42 39.65 -30.63
CA PHE A 370 -3.55 39.42 -31.76
C PHE A 370 -4.37 39.07 -33.00
N ASP A 371 -5.28 38.09 -32.89
CA ASP A 371 -6.14 37.65 -34.00
C ASP A 371 -7.12 38.79 -34.44
N LEU A 372 -7.64 39.58 -33.50
CA LEU A 372 -8.48 40.74 -33.79
C LEU A 372 -7.70 41.77 -34.62
N LYS A 373 -6.50 42.15 -34.18
CA LYS A 373 -5.65 43.07 -34.90
C LYS A 373 -5.35 42.57 -36.31
N LYS A 374 -4.95 41.31 -36.43
CA LYS A 374 -4.65 40.68 -37.74
C LYS A 374 -5.90 40.65 -38.65
N ALA A 375 -7.08 40.36 -38.11
CA ALA A 375 -8.34 40.38 -38.85
C ALA A 375 -8.71 41.81 -39.28
N GLN A 376 -8.56 42.81 -38.41
CA GLN A 376 -8.76 44.21 -38.70
C GLN A 376 -7.81 44.74 -39.80
N ASP A 377 -6.50 44.43 -39.67
CA ASP A 377 -5.48 44.80 -40.65
C ASP A 377 -5.82 44.16 -42.01
N ARG A 378 -6.29 42.92 -42.04
CA ARG A 378 -6.67 42.23 -43.28
C ARG A 378 -7.97 42.81 -43.88
N ALA A 379 -9.00 43.03 -43.04
CA ALA A 379 -10.26 43.65 -43.49
C ALA A 379 -10.06 45.06 -44.05
N HIS A 380 -9.18 45.84 -43.41
CA HIS A 380 -8.81 47.17 -43.85
C HIS A 380 -8.18 47.18 -45.28
N ILE A 381 -7.26 46.23 -45.56
CA ILE A 381 -6.67 46.05 -46.88
C ILE A 381 -7.75 45.63 -47.89
N ILE A 382 -8.63 44.68 -47.56
CA ILE A 382 -9.67 44.21 -48.48
C ILE A 382 -10.68 45.30 -48.77
N GLN A 383 -11.04 46.14 -47.81
CA GLN A 383 -11.93 47.31 -48.02
C GLN A 383 -11.35 48.24 -49.11
N GLY A 384 -10.05 48.52 -49.01
CA GLY A 384 -9.36 49.29 -50.08
C GLY A 384 -9.40 48.63 -51.47
N LEU A 385 -9.22 47.30 -51.49
CA LEU A 385 -9.29 46.52 -52.72
C LEU A 385 -10.73 46.52 -53.34
N ILE A 386 -11.76 46.43 -52.51
CA ILE A 386 -13.17 46.51 -52.97
C ILE A 386 -13.45 47.88 -53.58
N ILE A 387 -13.03 48.97 -52.92
CA ILE A 387 -13.19 50.34 -53.44
C ILE A 387 -12.48 50.46 -54.82
N ALA A 388 -11.29 49.89 -54.96
CA ALA A 388 -10.53 49.89 -56.23
C ALA A 388 -11.22 49.05 -57.31
N CYS A 389 -11.81 47.92 -56.96
CA CYS A 389 -12.51 47.05 -57.90
C CYS A 389 -13.84 47.64 -58.33
N ASP A 390 -14.58 48.32 -57.45
CA ASP A 390 -15.81 49.02 -57.81
C ASP A 390 -15.58 50.26 -58.77
N ASN A 391 -14.34 50.81 -58.77
CA ASN A 391 -13.95 51.92 -59.58
C ASN A 391 -12.76 51.59 -60.52
N ILE A 392 -12.77 50.39 -61.10
CA ILE A 392 -11.60 49.79 -61.75
C ILE A 392 -11.05 50.59 -62.91
N ASP A 393 -11.91 51.19 -63.78
CA ASP A 393 -11.53 51.97 -64.94
C ASP A 393 -10.80 53.24 -64.54
N GLU A 394 -11.22 53.88 -63.46
CA GLU A 394 -10.58 55.11 -62.95
C GLU A 394 -9.22 54.74 -62.26
N VAL A 395 -9.15 53.64 -61.47
CA VAL A 395 -7.92 53.16 -60.87
C VAL A 395 -6.89 52.83 -61.94
N VAL A 396 -7.25 52.11 -62.99
CA VAL A 396 -6.34 51.76 -64.10
C VAL A 396 -5.87 53.02 -64.82
N HIS A 397 -6.77 54.02 -65.05
CA HIS A 397 -6.39 55.29 -65.68
C HIS A 397 -5.36 56.04 -64.83
N ILE A 398 -5.56 56.15 -63.49
CA ILE A 398 -4.68 56.83 -62.55
C ILE A 398 -3.30 56.11 -62.52
N ILE A 399 -3.27 54.80 -62.44
CA ILE A 399 -2.01 54.00 -62.41
C ILE A 399 -1.24 54.22 -63.76
N ARG A 400 -1.89 54.19 -64.90
CA ARG A 400 -1.30 54.43 -66.23
C ARG A 400 -0.79 55.85 -66.43
N ALA A 401 -1.47 56.85 -65.87
CA ALA A 401 -1.07 58.24 -65.96
C ALA A 401 0.09 58.60 -65.00
N SER A 402 0.38 57.84 -64.04
CA SER A 402 1.48 58.01 -63.05
C SER A 402 2.81 57.56 -63.57
N LYS A 403 3.88 58.33 -63.27
CA LYS A 403 5.24 58.03 -63.73
C LYS A 403 5.97 57.01 -62.88
N THR A 404 5.66 56.95 -61.62
CA THR A 404 6.26 56.00 -60.65
C THR A 404 5.18 55.31 -59.83
N PRO A 405 5.44 54.12 -59.30
CA PRO A 405 4.52 53.46 -58.38
C PRO A 405 4.12 54.29 -57.12
N VAL A 406 5.06 55.08 -56.58
CA VAL A 406 4.81 56.02 -55.48
C VAL A 406 3.90 57.20 -55.89
N ASP A 407 4.02 57.71 -57.09
CA ASP A 407 3.08 58.72 -57.60
C ASP A 407 1.68 58.13 -57.78
N ALA A 408 1.57 56.91 -58.29
CA ALA A 408 0.31 56.20 -58.38
C ALA A 408 -0.38 56.03 -57.01
N GLN A 409 0.36 55.62 -56.02
CA GLN A 409 -0.12 55.48 -54.62
C GLN A 409 -0.68 56.82 -54.11
N ARG A 410 0.09 57.90 -54.16
CA ARG A 410 -0.37 59.27 -53.77
C ARG A 410 -1.58 59.76 -54.50
N ASN A 411 -1.72 59.46 -55.78
CA ASN A 411 -2.86 59.88 -56.58
C ASN A 411 -4.13 59.09 -56.21
N LEU A 412 -3.98 57.79 -55.89
CA LEU A 412 -5.06 56.95 -55.44
C LEU A 412 -5.51 57.35 -54.01
N GLU A 413 -4.57 57.64 -53.10
CA GLU A 413 -4.86 58.16 -51.75
C GLU A 413 -5.70 59.43 -51.81
N LYS A 414 -5.32 60.38 -52.61
CA LYS A 414 -6.05 61.64 -52.75
C LYS A 414 -7.41 61.49 -53.40
N ARG A 415 -7.56 60.51 -54.31
CA ARG A 415 -8.81 60.38 -55.08
C ARG A 415 -9.87 59.58 -54.34
N PHE A 416 -9.49 58.51 -53.63
CA PHE A 416 -10.39 57.59 -52.99
C PHE A 416 -10.33 57.67 -51.48
N GLU A 417 -9.60 58.60 -50.89
CA GLU A 417 -9.40 58.80 -49.45
C GLU A 417 -8.83 57.53 -48.80
N LEU A 418 -7.90 56.85 -49.55
CA LEU A 418 -7.21 55.66 -49.09
C LEU A 418 -5.97 55.99 -48.25
N ASP A 419 -5.55 55.09 -47.39
CA ASP A 419 -4.26 55.22 -46.72
C ASP A 419 -3.11 54.56 -47.51
N GLU A 420 -1.86 54.67 -47.01
CA GLU A 420 -0.65 54.14 -47.59
C GLU A 420 -0.65 52.60 -47.79
N LEU A 421 -1.25 51.86 -46.84
CA LEU A 421 -1.33 50.41 -46.92
C LEU A 421 -2.31 49.92 -47.95
N GLN A 422 -3.47 50.58 -48.03
CA GLN A 422 -4.50 50.30 -49.04
C GLN A 422 -4.03 50.69 -50.47
N SER A 423 -3.49 51.89 -50.62
CA SER A 423 -2.98 52.33 -51.90
C SER A 423 -1.86 51.48 -52.45
N LYS A 424 -0.94 51.00 -51.54
CA LYS A 424 0.14 50.07 -51.91
C LYS A 424 -0.44 48.72 -52.31
N ALA A 425 -1.40 48.18 -51.61
CA ALA A 425 -2.02 46.89 -51.92
C ALA A 425 -2.75 46.95 -53.30
N ILE A 426 -3.33 48.11 -53.67
CA ILE A 426 -3.97 48.33 -54.98
C ILE A 426 -2.93 48.38 -56.10
N VAL A 427 -1.81 49.04 -55.87
CA VAL A 427 -0.74 49.14 -56.88
C VAL A 427 -0.02 47.81 -57.10
N ASP A 428 0.14 47.01 -56.04
CA ASP A 428 0.75 45.66 -56.04
C ASP A 428 -0.24 44.58 -56.58
N MET A 429 -1.50 44.92 -56.83
CA MET A 429 -2.54 43.96 -57.25
C MET A 429 -2.28 43.42 -58.65
N ARG A 430 -2.34 42.12 -58.83
CA ARG A 430 -2.18 41.44 -60.13
C ARG A 430 -3.46 41.57 -60.97
N LEU A 431 -3.35 41.79 -62.30
CA LEU A 431 -4.47 41.86 -63.19
C LEU A 431 -5.45 40.67 -63.14
N ALA A 432 -4.95 39.47 -62.79
CA ALA A 432 -5.80 38.30 -62.60
C ALA A 432 -6.78 38.43 -61.40
N GLN A 433 -6.56 39.36 -60.51
CA GLN A 433 -7.41 39.59 -59.33
C GLN A 433 -8.61 40.49 -59.66
N LEU A 434 -8.66 41.04 -60.85
CA LEU A 434 -9.72 41.94 -61.33
C LEU A 434 -10.87 41.18 -62.04
N THR A 435 -10.91 39.85 -61.94
CA THR A 435 -11.98 39.05 -62.53
C THR A 435 -13.21 39.05 -61.61
N GLY A 436 -14.47 39.08 -62.18
CA GLY A 436 -15.73 39.15 -61.44
C GLY A 436 -15.85 38.05 -60.36
N LEU A 437 -15.38 36.82 -60.62
CA LEU A 437 -15.35 35.72 -59.66
C LEU A 437 -14.45 36.02 -58.44
N ARG A 438 -13.40 36.81 -58.63
CA ARG A 438 -12.44 37.18 -57.56
C ARG A 438 -13.00 38.33 -56.71
N MET A 439 -13.81 39.21 -57.29
CA MET A 439 -14.55 40.28 -56.58
C MET A 439 -15.56 39.70 -55.61
N ASP A 440 -16.32 38.69 -56.03
CA ASP A 440 -17.25 38.01 -55.12
C ASP A 440 -16.52 37.32 -54.01
N GLN A 441 -15.34 36.74 -54.24
CA GLN A 441 -14.50 36.15 -53.20
C GLN A 441 -13.99 37.18 -52.19
N LEU A 442 -13.55 38.37 -52.64
CA LEU A 442 -13.13 39.46 -51.75
C LEU A 442 -14.27 39.99 -50.89
N ARG A 443 -15.47 40.11 -51.42
CA ARG A 443 -16.66 40.53 -50.64
C ARG A 443 -17.01 39.47 -49.64
N ASN A 444 -17.06 38.20 -49.98
CA ASN A 444 -17.30 37.09 -49.02
C ASN A 444 -16.24 37.04 -47.94
N GLU A 445 -14.93 37.17 -48.30
CA GLU A 445 -13.82 37.25 -47.33
C GLU A 445 -13.99 38.43 -46.38
N TYR A 446 -14.44 39.60 -46.86
CA TYR A 446 -14.72 40.77 -46.02
C TYR A 446 -15.85 40.52 -45.03
N GLU A 447 -16.98 39.95 -45.50
CA GLU A 447 -18.11 39.60 -44.62
C GLU A 447 -17.74 38.56 -43.55
N GLU A 448 -16.91 37.57 -43.91
CA GLU A 448 -16.39 36.59 -42.96
C GLU A 448 -15.48 37.24 -41.92
N LEU A 449 -14.62 38.16 -42.34
CA LEU A 449 -13.74 38.92 -41.43
C LEU A 449 -14.53 39.86 -40.52
N GLU A 450 -15.59 40.54 -41.02
CA GLU A 450 -16.45 41.37 -40.16
C GLU A 450 -17.14 40.54 -39.06
N LYS A 451 -17.64 39.35 -39.41
CA LYS A 451 -18.23 38.43 -38.44
C LYS A 451 -17.20 37.96 -37.42
N LEU A 452 -15.97 37.63 -37.88
CA LEU A 452 -14.86 37.23 -37.02
C LEU A 452 -14.44 38.36 -36.07
N ILE A 453 -14.29 39.59 -36.60
CA ILE A 453 -13.95 40.79 -35.80
C ILE A 453 -15.02 41.04 -34.72
N ALA A 454 -16.30 40.97 -35.10
CA ALA A 454 -17.40 41.14 -34.15
C ALA A 454 -17.35 40.05 -33.04
N HIS A 455 -17.08 38.79 -33.40
CA HIS A 455 -16.94 37.68 -32.45
C HIS A 455 -15.75 37.87 -31.53
N LEU A 456 -14.56 38.20 -32.08
CA LEU A 456 -13.35 38.42 -31.29
C LEU A 456 -13.51 39.63 -30.34
N GLN A 457 -14.20 40.70 -30.81
CA GLN A 457 -14.51 41.86 -29.98
C GLN A 457 -15.45 41.48 -28.83
N ALA A 458 -16.47 40.65 -29.10
CA ALA A 458 -17.40 40.18 -28.08
C ALA A 458 -16.69 39.36 -26.99
N ILE A 459 -15.69 38.54 -27.35
CA ILE A 459 -14.88 37.77 -26.34
C ILE A 459 -14.11 38.74 -25.44
N LEU A 460 -13.64 39.89 -25.94
CA LEU A 460 -12.90 40.86 -25.14
C LEU A 460 -13.79 41.69 -24.24
N ASP A 461 -15.05 41.95 -24.68
CA ASP A 461 -15.97 42.81 -23.97
C ASP A 461 -16.85 42.06 -22.96
N ASP A 462 -17.08 40.76 -23.17
CA ASP A 462 -17.92 39.91 -22.31
C ASP A 462 -17.06 38.85 -21.57
N PRO A 463 -16.87 39.02 -20.25
CA PRO A 463 -16.11 38.05 -19.43
C PRO A 463 -16.77 36.64 -19.40
N GLU A 464 -18.10 36.54 -19.50
CA GLU A 464 -18.75 35.22 -19.49
C GLU A 464 -18.52 34.48 -20.80
N LEU A 465 -18.51 35.17 -21.91
CA LEU A 465 -18.15 34.57 -23.21
C LEU A 465 -16.68 34.10 -23.21
N CYS A 466 -15.76 34.88 -22.60
CA CYS A 466 -14.37 34.49 -22.44
C CYS A 466 -14.25 33.20 -21.59
N LYS A 467 -14.98 33.07 -20.48
CA LYS A 467 -15.06 31.85 -19.68
C LYS A 467 -15.59 30.65 -20.48
N GLN A 468 -16.60 30.87 -21.30
CA GLN A 468 -17.16 29.81 -22.15
C GLN A 468 -16.15 29.33 -23.17
N VAL A 469 -15.41 30.23 -23.83
CA VAL A 469 -14.32 29.88 -24.76
C VAL A 469 -13.24 29.04 -24.06
N MET A 470 -12.86 29.42 -22.82
CA MET A 470 -11.89 28.61 -22.04
C MET A 470 -12.42 27.21 -21.75
N LYS A 471 -13.69 27.07 -21.38
CA LYS A 471 -14.30 25.75 -21.14
C LYS A 471 -14.37 24.90 -22.41
N ASP A 472 -14.78 25.50 -23.52
CA ASP A 472 -14.88 24.79 -24.80
C ASP A 472 -13.51 24.25 -25.23
N GLU A 473 -12.44 25.03 -25.06
CA GLU A 473 -11.08 24.60 -25.34
C GLU A 473 -10.60 23.48 -24.42
N LEU A 474 -10.95 23.56 -23.14
CA LEU A 474 -10.63 22.49 -22.17
C LEU A 474 -11.39 21.20 -22.50
N GLN A 475 -12.67 21.28 -22.89
CA GLN A 475 -13.46 20.13 -23.30
C GLN A 475 -12.92 19.51 -24.61
N GLU A 476 -12.50 20.32 -25.58
CA GLU A 476 -11.82 19.82 -26.78
C GLU A 476 -10.56 19.00 -26.43
N VAL A 477 -9.75 19.49 -25.47
CA VAL A 477 -8.57 18.79 -24.99
C VAL A 477 -8.97 17.47 -24.31
N LYS A 478 -10.04 17.46 -23.50
CA LYS A 478 -10.56 16.26 -22.85
C LYS A 478 -11.03 15.22 -23.86
N GLU A 479 -11.79 15.62 -24.86
CA GLU A 479 -12.28 14.72 -25.92
C GLU A 479 -11.13 14.12 -26.74
N LYS A 480 -10.09 14.89 -26.99
CA LYS A 480 -8.98 14.49 -27.84
C LYS A 480 -7.95 13.60 -27.15
N TYR A 481 -7.71 13.80 -25.85
CA TYR A 481 -6.63 13.15 -25.10
C TYR A 481 -7.09 12.43 -23.83
N GLY A 482 -8.36 12.55 -23.45
CA GLY A 482 -8.89 11.92 -22.25
C GLY A 482 -8.84 10.39 -22.35
N ASP A 483 -8.46 9.74 -21.27
CA ASP A 483 -8.45 8.29 -21.11
C ASP A 483 -8.99 7.88 -19.73
N ALA A 484 -9.21 6.59 -19.54
CA ALA A 484 -9.68 6.07 -18.27
C ALA A 484 -8.59 6.18 -17.18
N ARG A 485 -9.02 6.28 -15.93
CA ARG A 485 -8.15 6.22 -14.76
C ARG A 485 -7.42 4.89 -14.73
N ARG A 486 -6.11 4.92 -14.45
CA ARG A 486 -5.25 3.73 -14.31
C ARG A 486 -5.17 3.25 -12.86
N THR A 487 -5.02 4.19 -11.91
CA THR A 487 -4.89 3.88 -10.49
C THR A 487 -6.26 3.69 -9.85
N GLU A 488 -6.49 2.51 -9.26
CA GLU A 488 -7.73 2.20 -8.54
C GLU A 488 -7.67 2.74 -7.10
N ILE A 489 -8.80 3.24 -6.60
CA ILE A 489 -8.94 3.74 -5.24
C ILE A 489 -9.62 2.66 -4.40
N LYS A 490 -8.95 2.21 -3.33
CA LYS A 490 -9.50 1.25 -2.38
C LYS A 490 -9.79 1.96 -1.04
N PRO A 491 -10.90 1.62 -0.37
CA PRO A 491 -11.16 2.12 0.97
C PRO A 491 -10.03 1.67 1.91
N TYR A 492 -9.79 2.44 2.96
CA TYR A 492 -8.80 2.07 3.98
C TYR A 492 -9.36 0.88 4.77
N GLU A 493 -8.95 -0.31 4.42
CA GLU A 493 -9.08 -1.48 5.24
C GLU A 493 -7.95 -1.44 6.26
N HIS A 494 -8.26 -1.67 7.52
CA HIS A 494 -7.41 -1.53 8.72
C HIS A 494 -5.89 -1.70 8.50
N GLU A 495 -5.08 -0.98 9.29
CA GLU A 495 -3.65 -1.29 9.41
C GLU A 495 -3.49 -2.79 9.69
N PHE A 496 -2.54 -3.43 9.01
CA PHE A 496 -2.23 -4.84 9.25
C PHE A 496 -2.08 -5.12 10.73
N ASN A 497 -2.97 -5.94 11.27
CA ASN A 497 -2.80 -6.49 12.60
C ASN A 497 -1.64 -7.49 12.59
N ALA A 498 -0.98 -7.65 13.72
CA ALA A 498 0.09 -8.65 13.84
C ALA A 498 -0.42 -10.07 13.50
N GLU A 499 -1.72 -10.30 13.65
CA GLU A 499 -2.39 -11.56 13.34
C GLU A 499 -2.43 -11.89 11.86
N ASP A 500 -2.51 -10.87 10.97
CA ASP A 500 -2.53 -11.05 9.50
C ASP A 500 -1.24 -11.69 8.94
N PHE A 501 -0.18 -11.75 9.75
CA PHE A 501 1.11 -12.34 9.37
C PHE A 501 1.31 -13.78 9.82
N TYR A 502 0.33 -14.34 10.53
CA TYR A 502 0.36 -15.70 11.03
C TYR A 502 -0.92 -16.43 10.63
N PRO A 503 -0.83 -17.61 9.98
CA PRO A 503 -2.00 -18.44 9.78
C PRO A 503 -2.55 -18.89 11.13
N ASN A 504 -3.88 -19.07 11.24
CA ASN A 504 -4.51 -19.50 12.48
C ASN A 504 -4.41 -21.04 12.67
N ASP A 505 -3.18 -21.57 12.54
CA ASP A 505 -2.92 -23.00 12.63
C ASP A 505 -3.06 -23.53 14.05
N PRO A 506 -3.48 -24.79 14.22
CA PRO A 506 -3.53 -25.45 15.51
C PRO A 506 -2.12 -25.77 16.02
N VAL A 507 -1.84 -25.35 17.25
CA VAL A 507 -0.57 -25.51 17.94
C VAL A 507 -0.75 -26.10 19.34
N VAL A 508 0.31 -26.73 19.84
CA VAL A 508 0.38 -27.19 21.22
C VAL A 508 1.38 -26.35 21.99
N ILE A 509 0.90 -25.66 23.01
CA ILE A 509 1.72 -24.86 23.91
C ILE A 509 2.16 -25.74 25.05
N THR A 510 3.49 -25.87 25.26
CA THR A 510 4.05 -26.61 26.37
C THR A 510 4.80 -25.67 27.31
N VAL A 511 4.55 -25.84 28.62
CA VAL A 511 5.24 -25.11 29.68
C VAL A 511 5.89 -26.10 30.60
N SER A 512 7.18 -25.92 30.87
CA SER A 512 7.94 -26.77 31.78
C SER A 512 7.88 -26.26 33.22
N HIS A 513 8.18 -27.11 34.18
CA HIS A 513 8.22 -26.79 35.61
C HIS A 513 9.20 -25.65 35.95
N LEU A 514 10.30 -25.53 35.24
CA LEU A 514 11.26 -24.43 35.39
C LEU A 514 10.85 -23.17 34.60
N GLY A 515 9.63 -23.12 34.01
CA GLY A 515 9.10 -21.97 33.33
C GLY A 515 9.60 -21.73 31.90
N TYR A 516 9.99 -22.80 31.19
CA TYR A 516 10.29 -22.74 29.76
C TYR A 516 9.00 -22.96 28.95
N ILE A 517 8.75 -22.10 27.96
CA ILE A 517 7.58 -22.15 27.10
C ILE A 517 7.97 -22.30 25.64
N LYS A 518 7.21 -23.08 24.89
CA LYS A 518 7.28 -23.19 23.45
C LYS A 518 5.92 -23.51 22.86
N ARG A 519 5.74 -23.24 21.58
CA ARG A 519 4.65 -23.77 20.77
C ARG A 519 5.21 -24.79 19.78
N THR A 520 4.46 -25.82 19.51
CA THR A 520 4.81 -26.87 18.55
C THR A 520 3.61 -27.14 17.68
N PRO A 521 3.74 -27.23 16.35
CA PRO A 521 2.64 -27.57 15.47
C PRO A 521 1.98 -28.89 15.92
N LEU A 522 0.63 -28.93 15.88
CA LEU A 522 -0.11 -30.12 16.31
C LEU A 522 0.24 -31.36 15.49
N SER A 523 0.57 -31.19 14.21
CA SER A 523 0.99 -32.26 13.28
C SER A 523 2.18 -33.09 13.78
N GLU A 524 2.99 -32.54 14.69
CA GLU A 524 4.08 -33.29 15.33
C GLU A 524 3.62 -34.30 16.39
N PHE A 525 2.38 -34.20 16.91
CA PHE A 525 1.85 -35.08 17.95
C PHE A 525 0.96 -36.18 17.33
N ARG A 526 1.57 -37.37 17.06
CA ARG A 526 0.84 -38.53 16.49
C ARG A 526 0.06 -39.26 17.57
N GLU A 527 -1.13 -39.77 17.21
CA GLU A 527 -1.90 -40.69 18.06
C GLU A 527 -1.19 -42.00 18.24
N GLN A 528 -1.27 -42.55 19.47
CA GLN A 528 -0.75 -43.88 19.82
C GLN A 528 -1.87 -44.73 20.40
N ALA A 529 -1.95 -46.00 19.98
CA ALA A 529 -2.91 -46.94 20.52
C ALA A 529 -2.59 -47.29 22.00
N ARG A 530 -3.61 -47.78 22.73
CA ARG A 530 -3.54 -48.21 24.14
C ARG A 530 -2.39 -49.18 24.38
N GLY A 531 -1.54 -48.89 25.40
CA GLY A 531 -0.37 -49.71 25.74
C GLY A 531 0.93 -49.32 25.03
N GLY A 532 0.92 -48.21 24.26
CA GLY A 532 2.13 -47.66 23.64
C GLY A 532 3.15 -47.17 24.68
N VAL A 533 4.43 -47.13 24.31
CA VAL A 533 5.56 -46.74 25.18
C VAL A 533 5.64 -45.23 25.42
N GLY A 534 4.78 -44.44 24.74
CA GLY A 534 4.78 -42.96 24.76
C GLY A 534 5.97 -42.36 24.01
N ALA A 535 5.80 -41.08 23.59
CA ALA A 535 6.88 -40.29 23.00
C ALA A 535 7.39 -39.24 24.01
N LYS A 536 8.67 -38.87 23.95
CA LYS A 536 9.15 -37.71 24.71
C LYS A 536 8.52 -36.43 24.16
N GLY A 537 7.69 -35.75 24.95
CA GLY A 537 7.02 -34.51 24.57
C GLY A 537 7.94 -33.30 24.49
N ALA A 538 9.07 -33.30 25.17
CA ALA A 538 10.11 -32.29 25.14
C ALA A 538 11.44 -32.81 25.65
N ARG A 539 12.57 -32.25 25.15
CA ARG A 539 13.87 -32.36 25.86
C ARG A 539 13.89 -31.27 26.93
N THR A 540 13.94 -31.68 28.16
CA THR A 540 14.07 -30.83 29.34
C THR A 540 15.49 -30.84 29.88
N ARG A 541 15.84 -29.88 30.76
CA ARG A 541 17.10 -29.91 31.55
C ARG A 541 17.03 -31.02 32.59
N GLU A 542 18.19 -31.42 33.14
CA GLU A 542 18.20 -32.26 34.32
C GLU A 542 17.35 -31.62 35.41
N GLN A 543 16.36 -32.35 35.94
CA GLN A 543 15.37 -31.92 36.95
C GLN A 543 14.20 -31.06 36.42
N ASP A 544 14.04 -30.84 35.10
CA ASP A 544 12.88 -30.15 34.52
C ASP A 544 11.94 -31.17 33.85
N PHE A 545 10.65 -30.91 33.86
CA PHE A 545 9.62 -31.72 33.17
C PHE A 545 8.50 -30.81 32.63
N THR A 546 7.75 -31.30 31.66
CA THR A 546 6.61 -30.59 31.11
C THR A 546 5.47 -30.60 32.14
N GLU A 547 5.08 -29.45 32.62
CA GLU A 547 4.05 -29.31 33.63
C GLU A 547 2.67 -29.05 33.00
N TYR A 548 2.62 -28.24 31.94
CA TYR A 548 1.38 -27.87 31.23
C TYR A 548 1.50 -28.11 29.74
N ILE A 549 0.42 -28.64 29.16
CA ILE A 549 0.20 -28.79 27.73
C ILE A 549 -1.18 -28.22 27.39
N TYR A 550 -1.24 -27.26 26.48
CA TYR A 550 -2.47 -26.63 26.02
C TYR A 550 -2.57 -26.67 24.51
N PRO A 551 -3.59 -27.31 23.94
CA PRO A 551 -3.95 -27.10 22.53
C PRO A 551 -4.51 -25.68 22.35
N ALA A 552 -4.09 -25.00 21.32
CA ALA A 552 -4.50 -23.63 21.00
C ALA A 552 -4.38 -23.39 19.51
N THR A 553 -4.92 -22.27 19.02
CA THR A 553 -4.65 -21.77 17.68
C THR A 553 -3.79 -20.50 17.76
N MET A 554 -3.14 -20.13 16.65
CA MET A 554 -2.14 -19.05 16.60
C MET A 554 -2.70 -17.68 17.03
N HIS A 555 -3.94 -17.37 16.72
CA HIS A 555 -4.58 -16.07 17.03
C HIS A 555 -5.14 -15.98 18.44
N GLN A 556 -5.25 -17.11 19.18
CA GLN A 556 -5.78 -17.11 20.53
C GLN A 556 -4.87 -16.36 21.51
N THR A 557 -5.50 -15.79 22.52
CA THR A 557 -4.81 -15.09 23.62
C THR A 557 -4.67 -16.01 24.82
N MET A 558 -3.44 -16.13 25.33
CA MET A 558 -3.15 -16.84 26.57
C MET A 558 -3.01 -15.86 27.73
N LEU A 559 -3.76 -16.10 28.79
CA LEU A 559 -3.62 -15.42 30.07
C LEU A 559 -2.75 -16.28 30.98
N PHE A 560 -1.73 -15.66 31.55
CA PHE A 560 -0.77 -16.29 32.47
C PHE A 560 -1.01 -15.76 33.87
N PHE A 561 -1.39 -16.64 34.80
CA PHE A 561 -1.59 -16.27 36.19
C PHE A 561 -0.45 -16.78 37.02
N THR A 562 0.16 -15.88 37.77
CA THR A 562 1.32 -16.23 38.60
C THR A 562 0.87 -16.69 39.98
N ARG A 563 1.78 -17.37 40.66
CA ARG A 563 1.62 -17.85 42.02
C ARG A 563 1.23 -16.73 43.01
N LYS A 564 1.82 -15.54 42.82
CA LYS A 564 1.54 -14.34 43.60
C LYS A 564 0.25 -13.61 43.19
N GLY A 565 -0.50 -14.14 42.19
CA GLY A 565 -1.79 -13.62 41.83
C GLY A 565 -1.75 -12.47 40.81
N ARG A 566 -0.74 -12.38 39.95
CA ARG A 566 -0.70 -11.43 38.81
C ARG A 566 -1.17 -12.11 37.54
N CYS A 567 -1.67 -11.33 36.59
CA CYS A 567 -2.09 -11.76 35.26
C CYS A 567 -1.28 -11.05 34.18
N TYR A 568 -0.78 -11.81 33.19
CA TYR A 568 -0.09 -11.34 32.01
C TYR A 568 -0.76 -11.93 30.76
N TRP A 569 -0.48 -11.36 29.60
CA TRP A 569 -1.06 -11.73 28.30
C TRP A 569 0.04 -12.04 27.28
N LEU A 570 -0.19 -13.03 26.45
CA LEU A 570 0.55 -13.29 25.21
C LEU A 570 -0.39 -13.83 24.15
N LYS A 571 -0.21 -13.41 22.93
CA LYS A 571 -0.81 -14.08 21.78
C LYS A 571 -0.03 -15.37 21.49
N CYS A 572 -0.73 -16.41 21.03
CA CYS A 572 -0.09 -17.70 20.76
C CYS A 572 1.04 -17.59 19.71
N TYR A 573 0.89 -16.72 18.70
CA TYR A 573 1.92 -16.47 17.69
C TYR A 573 3.20 -15.83 18.25
N GLU A 574 3.15 -15.15 19.40
CA GLU A 574 4.32 -14.55 20.06
C GLU A 574 5.16 -15.58 20.80
N ILE A 575 4.59 -16.77 21.10
CA ILE A 575 5.29 -17.85 21.78
C ILE A 575 6.29 -18.49 20.80
N PRO A 576 7.55 -18.73 21.21
CA PRO A 576 8.58 -19.29 20.33
C PRO A 576 8.18 -20.64 19.78
N GLU A 577 8.28 -20.80 18.47
CA GLU A 577 8.09 -22.07 17.78
C GLU A 577 9.31 -22.99 17.99
N GLY A 578 9.05 -24.26 18.13
CA GLY A 578 10.09 -25.26 18.25
C GLY A 578 9.57 -26.67 18.11
N ASP A 579 10.42 -27.54 17.55
CA ASP A 579 10.17 -28.97 17.46
C ASP A 579 10.12 -29.65 18.86
N LYS A 580 9.85 -30.94 18.89
CA LYS A 580 9.83 -31.70 20.14
C LYS A 580 11.16 -31.67 20.91
N ASN A 581 12.28 -31.44 20.25
CA ASN A 581 13.62 -31.40 20.86
C ASN A 581 14.02 -30.02 21.37
N PHE A 582 13.34 -28.96 20.94
CA PHE A 582 13.58 -27.59 21.39
C PHE A 582 13.17 -27.44 22.86
N LYS A 583 14.05 -26.86 23.69
CA LYS A 583 13.81 -26.68 25.14
C LYS A 583 12.80 -25.55 25.45
N GLY A 584 12.48 -24.69 24.50
CA GLY A 584 11.70 -23.49 24.71
C GLY A 584 12.54 -22.31 25.20
N ARG A 585 11.86 -21.17 25.41
CA ARG A 585 12.45 -19.97 26.05
C ARG A 585 11.87 -19.78 27.44
N ALA A 586 12.68 -19.23 28.36
CA ALA A 586 12.20 -18.89 29.67
C ALA A 586 11.05 -17.83 29.58
N ILE A 587 9.95 -18.10 30.23
CA ILE A 587 8.74 -17.25 30.22
C ILE A 587 9.04 -15.85 30.76
N GLN A 588 10.02 -15.74 31.69
CA GLN A 588 10.50 -14.47 32.23
C GLN A 588 11.17 -13.56 31.17
N ASN A 589 11.67 -14.13 30.08
CA ASN A 589 12.21 -13.34 28.95
C ASN A 589 11.09 -12.78 28.03
N MET A 590 9.87 -13.22 28.19
CA MET A 590 8.73 -12.83 27.37
C MET A 590 7.72 -12.00 28.17
N LEU A 591 7.59 -12.26 29.45
CA LEU A 591 6.72 -11.57 30.37
C LEU A 591 7.55 -10.94 31.50
N ASN A 592 7.23 -9.72 31.88
CA ASN A 592 7.91 -9.02 32.98
C ASN A 592 7.47 -9.59 34.37
N ILE A 593 7.79 -10.88 34.61
CA ILE A 593 7.50 -11.56 35.86
C ILE A 593 8.65 -11.33 36.83
N GLU A 594 8.32 -11.07 38.11
CA GLU A 594 9.31 -10.93 39.17
C GLU A 594 10.13 -12.25 39.33
N SER A 595 11.41 -12.12 39.69
CA SER A 595 12.33 -13.27 39.74
C SER A 595 11.95 -14.35 40.77
N ASP A 596 11.15 -14.01 41.77
CA ASP A 596 10.66 -14.86 42.84
C ASP A 596 9.21 -15.34 42.66
N ASP A 597 8.61 -15.06 41.45
CA ASP A 597 7.28 -15.50 41.07
C ASP A 597 7.34 -16.51 39.90
N SER A 598 6.32 -17.33 39.78
CA SER A 598 6.18 -18.35 38.74
C SER A 598 4.76 -18.43 38.22
N VAL A 599 4.59 -18.87 36.98
CA VAL A 599 3.27 -19.12 36.38
C VAL A 599 2.71 -20.42 36.92
N ASN A 600 1.53 -20.38 37.54
CA ASN A 600 0.84 -21.53 38.12
C ASN A 600 -0.46 -21.89 37.38
N ALA A 601 -1.06 -20.98 36.64
CA ALA A 601 -2.25 -21.29 35.86
C ALA A 601 -2.26 -20.54 34.54
N LEU A 602 -2.84 -21.19 33.54
CA LEU A 602 -3.01 -20.62 32.20
C LEU A 602 -4.46 -20.74 31.80
N LEU A 603 -4.93 -19.69 31.09
CA LEU A 603 -6.29 -19.64 30.56
C LEU A 603 -6.22 -19.25 29.07
N ARG A 604 -6.81 -20.07 28.22
CA ARG A 604 -6.93 -19.83 26.79
C ARG A 604 -8.22 -19.06 26.52
N LEU A 605 -8.14 -18.00 25.72
CA LEU A 605 -9.29 -17.20 25.28
C LEU A 605 -9.33 -17.16 23.75
N ARG A 606 -10.53 -17.18 23.18
CA ARG A 606 -10.72 -17.04 21.73
C ARG A 606 -10.29 -15.65 21.23
N GLY A 607 -10.69 -14.61 21.96
CA GLY A 607 -10.32 -13.21 21.71
C GLY A 607 -10.73 -12.33 22.89
N LEU A 608 -10.19 -11.11 22.94
CA LEU A 608 -10.58 -10.07 23.90
C LEU A 608 -11.33 -8.92 23.21
N ASP A 609 -11.48 -8.99 21.90
CA ASP A 609 -12.09 -7.96 21.05
C ASP A 609 -13.61 -8.12 20.95
N ASP A 610 -14.15 -9.31 21.25
CA ASP A 610 -15.58 -9.58 21.34
C ASP A 610 -16.16 -9.05 22.67
N GLU A 611 -16.81 -7.89 22.59
CA GLU A 611 -17.41 -7.22 23.77
C GLU A 611 -18.52 -8.06 24.44
N GLU A 612 -19.29 -8.82 23.68
CA GLU A 612 -20.38 -9.64 24.23
C GLU A 612 -19.81 -10.81 24.99
N PHE A 613 -18.84 -11.51 24.44
CA PHE A 613 -18.10 -12.57 25.10
C PHE A 613 -17.42 -12.07 26.37
N VAL A 614 -16.74 -10.94 26.33
CA VAL A 614 -16.02 -10.36 27.47
C VAL A 614 -16.95 -9.94 28.60
N LYS A 615 -18.15 -9.43 28.30
CA LYS A 615 -19.15 -9.00 29.28
C LYS A 615 -19.92 -10.17 29.89
N SER A 616 -20.08 -11.28 29.18
CA SER A 616 -20.87 -12.44 29.62
C SER A 616 -20.07 -13.46 30.41
N HIS A 617 -18.73 -13.39 30.41
CA HIS A 617 -17.88 -14.39 31.06
C HIS A 617 -17.13 -13.88 32.26
N TYR A 618 -16.74 -14.84 33.13
CA TYR A 618 -16.05 -14.57 34.40
C TYR A 618 -14.81 -15.46 34.52
N VAL A 619 -13.81 -14.94 35.22
CA VAL A 619 -12.62 -15.68 35.62
C VAL A 619 -12.73 -16.08 37.06
N VAL A 620 -12.68 -17.38 37.34
CA VAL A 620 -12.76 -17.95 38.66
C VAL A 620 -11.42 -18.53 39.07
N PHE A 621 -10.96 -18.18 40.26
CA PHE A 621 -9.70 -18.58 40.87
C PHE A 621 -9.94 -19.57 42.01
N ALA A 622 -9.07 -20.53 42.13
CA ALA A 622 -8.93 -21.38 43.29
C ALA A 622 -7.51 -21.29 43.87
N THR A 623 -7.38 -21.10 45.17
CA THR A 623 -6.09 -21.03 45.84
C THR A 623 -5.82 -22.30 46.65
N LYS A 624 -4.56 -22.55 46.97
CA LYS A 624 -4.08 -23.72 47.74
C LYS A 624 -4.79 -23.90 49.06
N ASN A 625 -5.08 -22.80 49.77
CA ASN A 625 -5.76 -22.85 51.09
C ASN A 625 -7.28 -22.87 50.96
N GLY A 626 -7.82 -23.11 49.77
CA GLY A 626 -9.24 -23.32 49.55
C GLY A 626 -10.06 -22.03 49.40
N THR A 627 -9.44 -20.90 49.07
CA THR A 627 -10.16 -19.66 48.73
C THR A 627 -10.59 -19.70 47.28
N VAL A 628 -11.78 -19.17 46.97
CA VAL A 628 -12.32 -19.02 45.61
C VAL A 628 -12.67 -17.57 45.36
N LYS A 629 -12.43 -17.10 44.17
CA LYS A 629 -12.75 -15.73 43.72
C LYS A 629 -13.32 -15.73 42.32
N LYS A 630 -14.33 -14.90 42.05
CA LYS A 630 -14.95 -14.68 40.76
C LYS A 630 -14.77 -13.21 40.34
N THR A 631 -14.28 -12.95 39.14
CA THR A 631 -14.07 -11.61 38.60
C THR A 631 -14.56 -11.59 37.15
N SER A 632 -15.20 -10.49 36.69
CA SER A 632 -15.61 -10.34 35.30
C SER A 632 -14.40 -10.42 34.36
N LEU A 633 -14.55 -11.08 33.21
CA LEU A 633 -13.52 -11.15 32.19
C LEU A 633 -13.14 -9.75 31.64
N GLU A 634 -14.10 -8.82 31.60
CA GLU A 634 -13.89 -7.42 31.24
C GLU A 634 -12.74 -6.76 32.01
N ALA A 635 -12.55 -7.16 33.28
CA ALA A 635 -11.45 -6.64 34.08
C ALA A 635 -10.07 -7.01 33.54
N TYR A 636 -9.98 -7.97 32.59
CA TYR A 636 -8.77 -8.46 31.96
C TYR A 636 -8.73 -8.15 30.44
N SER A 637 -9.68 -7.40 29.90
CA SER A 637 -9.75 -7.08 28.45
C SER A 637 -8.67 -6.11 27.96
N ARG A 638 -7.98 -5.41 28.88
CA ARG A 638 -6.95 -4.42 28.51
C ARG A 638 -5.56 -4.91 28.93
N PRO A 639 -4.79 -5.54 28.00
CA PRO A 639 -3.42 -5.99 28.25
C PRO A 639 -2.48 -4.89 28.72
N ARG A 640 -1.56 -5.23 29.64
CA ARG A 640 -0.49 -4.34 30.10
C ARG A 640 0.82 -5.13 30.20
N ALA A 641 1.92 -4.55 29.67
CA ALA A 641 3.25 -5.19 29.65
C ALA A 641 3.74 -5.62 31.05
N ASN A 642 3.44 -4.83 32.08
CA ASN A 642 3.81 -5.13 33.48
C ASN A 642 2.80 -6.03 34.22
N GLY A 643 1.83 -6.60 33.50
CA GLY A 643 0.76 -7.39 34.10
C GLY A 643 -0.17 -6.56 35.01
N VAL A 644 -1.19 -7.22 35.52
CA VAL A 644 -2.14 -6.63 36.50
C VAL A 644 -2.33 -7.56 37.70
N ILE A 645 -2.67 -7.00 38.86
CA ILE A 645 -3.07 -7.80 40.01
C ILE A 645 -4.40 -8.48 39.68
N ALA A 646 -4.44 -9.80 39.71
CA ALA A 646 -5.60 -10.60 39.40
C ALA A 646 -6.36 -11.04 40.67
N ILE A 647 -5.62 -11.34 41.74
CA ILE A 647 -6.15 -11.69 43.06
C ILE A 647 -5.13 -11.24 44.10
N ASN A 648 -5.59 -10.80 45.26
CA ASN A 648 -4.74 -10.51 46.41
C ASN A 648 -4.60 -11.80 47.24
N ILE A 649 -3.39 -12.35 47.28
CA ILE A 649 -3.07 -13.64 47.93
C ILE A 649 -2.70 -13.39 49.39
N ALA A 650 -3.23 -14.21 50.30
CA ALA A 650 -2.85 -14.20 51.72
C ALA A 650 -1.46 -14.85 51.92
N ASP A 651 -0.77 -14.47 53.00
CA ASP A 651 0.53 -15.03 53.33
C ASP A 651 0.51 -16.58 53.40
N GLY A 652 1.41 -17.25 52.72
CA GLY A 652 1.48 -18.70 52.62
C GLY A 652 0.47 -19.39 51.70
N ASP A 653 -0.39 -18.61 51.00
CA ASP A 653 -1.30 -19.12 49.98
C ASP A 653 -0.73 -18.92 48.58
N GLU A 654 -1.29 -19.57 47.59
CA GLU A 654 -0.91 -19.46 46.20
C GLU A 654 -2.08 -19.80 45.24
N VAL A 655 -2.09 -19.24 44.04
CA VAL A 655 -3.06 -19.61 42.99
C VAL A 655 -2.75 -21.02 42.50
N VAL A 656 -3.75 -21.90 42.48
CA VAL A 656 -3.61 -23.30 42.03
C VAL A 656 -4.26 -23.46 40.65
N ASP A 657 -5.48 -22.95 40.47
CA ASP A 657 -6.19 -23.13 39.20
C ASP A 657 -7.03 -21.89 38.89
N VAL A 658 -7.20 -21.61 37.59
CA VAL A 658 -8.02 -20.51 37.08
C VAL A 658 -8.86 -21.02 35.93
N ARG A 659 -10.15 -20.72 35.91
CA ARG A 659 -11.11 -21.20 34.94
C ARG A 659 -12.00 -20.07 34.43
N LEU A 660 -12.43 -20.17 33.16
CA LEU A 660 -13.46 -19.33 32.58
C LEU A 660 -14.83 -19.92 32.86
N THR A 661 -15.81 -19.06 33.18
CA THR A 661 -17.19 -19.44 33.43
C THR A 661 -18.16 -18.46 32.79
N ASN A 662 -19.41 -18.89 32.57
CA ASN A 662 -20.46 -18.10 31.92
C ASN A 662 -21.48 -17.45 32.91
N GLY A 663 -21.22 -17.52 34.21
CA GLY A 663 -22.12 -16.94 35.23
C GLY A 663 -23.09 -17.93 35.83
N HIS A 664 -23.33 -19.10 35.25
CA HIS A 664 -24.32 -20.10 35.64
C HIS A 664 -23.74 -21.50 35.85
N ASN A 665 -22.44 -21.66 35.70
CA ASN A 665 -21.77 -22.95 35.81
C ASN A 665 -21.75 -23.49 37.26
N GLU A 666 -21.51 -24.78 37.36
CA GLU A 666 -21.20 -25.43 38.65
C GLU A 666 -19.72 -25.66 38.78
N LEU A 667 -19.23 -25.47 39.99
CA LEU A 667 -17.82 -25.61 40.32
C LEU A 667 -17.59 -26.84 41.21
N ILE A 668 -16.55 -27.61 40.91
CA ILE A 668 -16.07 -28.69 41.79
C ILE A 668 -14.61 -28.42 42.13
N ILE A 669 -14.30 -28.26 43.40
CA ILE A 669 -12.94 -28.06 43.94
C ILE A 669 -12.54 -29.31 44.68
N ALA A 670 -11.34 -29.83 44.42
CA ALA A 670 -10.83 -31.05 45.06
C ALA A 670 -9.55 -30.78 45.84
N ASP A 671 -9.41 -31.51 46.97
CA ASP A 671 -8.22 -31.51 47.84
C ASP A 671 -7.32 -32.71 47.60
N ARG A 672 -6.11 -32.65 48.15
CA ARG A 672 -5.07 -33.65 48.04
C ARG A 672 -5.44 -34.96 48.76
N ASN A 673 -6.30 -34.87 49.81
CA ASN A 673 -6.78 -35.98 50.58
C ASN A 673 -7.99 -36.73 49.99
N GLY A 674 -8.31 -36.40 48.70
CA GLY A 674 -9.29 -37.13 47.92
C GLY A 674 -10.76 -36.75 48.25
N ARG A 675 -11.02 -35.51 48.66
CA ARG A 675 -12.34 -34.94 48.80
C ARG A 675 -12.62 -33.91 47.75
N ALA A 676 -13.94 -33.65 47.46
CA ALA A 676 -14.36 -32.62 46.54
C ALA A 676 -15.65 -31.95 47.01
N VAL A 677 -15.77 -30.66 46.76
CA VAL A 677 -16.98 -29.82 47.03
C VAL A 677 -17.56 -29.39 45.70
N ARG A 678 -18.87 -29.63 45.50
CA ARG A 678 -19.64 -29.14 44.33
C ARG A 678 -20.60 -28.05 44.80
N PHE A 679 -20.56 -26.89 44.15
CA PHE A 679 -21.46 -25.76 44.43
C PHE A 679 -21.70 -24.94 43.16
N ASN A 680 -22.75 -24.11 43.16
CA ASN A 680 -23.03 -23.21 42.03
C ASN A 680 -22.13 -21.99 42.08
N GLU A 681 -21.63 -21.53 40.93
CA GLU A 681 -20.77 -20.31 40.84
C GLU A 681 -21.51 -19.04 41.31
N THR A 682 -22.86 -19.03 41.32
CA THR A 682 -23.65 -17.93 41.84
C THR A 682 -23.47 -17.76 43.37
N ASP A 683 -23.02 -18.81 44.07
CA ASP A 683 -22.68 -18.72 45.51
C ASP A 683 -21.41 -17.90 45.74
N VAL A 684 -20.63 -17.63 44.67
CA VAL A 684 -19.47 -16.76 44.67
C VAL A 684 -19.80 -15.42 44.02
N ARG A 685 -19.90 -14.39 44.85
CA ARG A 685 -20.18 -13.03 44.36
C ARG A 685 -19.07 -12.56 43.40
N CYS A 686 -19.42 -11.80 42.35
CA CYS A 686 -18.45 -11.13 41.51
C CYS A 686 -17.70 -10.05 42.32
N MET A 687 -16.36 -10.02 42.18
CA MET A 687 -15.44 -9.16 42.93
C MET A 687 -14.40 -8.51 42.02
N GLY A 688 -13.93 -7.34 42.41
CA GLY A 688 -12.87 -6.64 41.70
C GLY A 688 -11.53 -7.37 41.79
N ARG A 689 -10.61 -7.07 40.88
CA ARG A 689 -9.28 -7.74 40.73
C ARG A 689 -8.46 -7.76 42.04
N VAL A 690 -8.50 -6.72 42.83
CA VAL A 690 -7.63 -6.55 44.02
C VAL A 690 -8.24 -7.21 45.30
N SER A 691 -9.34 -7.98 45.19
CA SER A 691 -9.94 -8.68 46.32
C SER A 691 -9.27 -10.03 46.59
N THR A 692 -9.37 -10.53 47.81
CA THR A 692 -8.80 -11.80 48.28
C THR A 692 -9.68 -13.00 47.91
N GLY A 693 -10.99 -12.82 47.84
CA GLY A 693 -11.90 -13.93 47.57
C GLY A 693 -12.69 -14.35 48.82
N VAL A 694 -13.33 -15.52 48.72
CA VAL A 694 -14.16 -16.14 49.82
C VAL A 694 -13.82 -17.61 49.94
N ARG A 695 -14.11 -18.21 51.09
CA ARG A 695 -13.84 -19.65 51.31
C ARG A 695 -14.65 -20.52 50.37
N GLY A 696 -13.99 -21.28 49.52
CA GLY A 696 -14.55 -22.25 48.59
C GLY A 696 -14.65 -23.65 49.18
N MET A 697 -13.59 -24.11 49.84
CA MET A 697 -13.52 -25.42 50.50
C MET A 697 -12.91 -25.30 51.91
N LYS A 698 -13.28 -26.14 52.84
CA LYS A 698 -12.65 -26.30 54.15
C LYS A 698 -11.71 -27.50 54.09
N LEU A 699 -10.42 -27.27 54.23
CA LEU A 699 -9.40 -28.29 54.28
C LEU A 699 -9.31 -28.92 55.65
N ASP A 700 -8.79 -30.13 55.71
CA ASP A 700 -8.47 -30.80 57.01
C ASP A 700 -7.10 -30.25 57.51
N ASP A 701 -6.90 -30.34 58.87
CA ASP A 701 -5.68 -29.84 59.49
C ASP A 701 -4.48 -30.69 59.02
N GLY A 702 -3.32 -30.05 58.75
CA GLY A 702 -2.08 -30.71 58.32
C GLY A 702 -1.64 -30.27 56.93
N ASP A 703 -1.06 -31.20 56.15
CA ASP A 703 -0.50 -30.98 54.80
C ASP A 703 -1.57 -31.19 53.71
N ASP A 704 -2.82 -30.68 53.93
CA ASP A 704 -3.89 -30.72 52.96
C ASP A 704 -3.91 -29.43 52.09
N ALA A 705 -4.24 -29.60 50.85
CA ALA A 705 -4.23 -28.48 49.92
C ALA A 705 -5.23 -28.75 48.78
N VAL A 706 -5.81 -27.68 48.21
CA VAL A 706 -6.55 -27.77 46.93
C VAL A 706 -5.56 -28.12 45.80
N ILE A 707 -5.95 -29.05 44.94
CA ILE A 707 -5.15 -29.57 43.82
C ILE A 707 -5.68 -29.10 42.48
N GLY A 708 -6.92 -28.64 42.41
CA GLY A 708 -7.54 -28.16 41.17
C GLY A 708 -9.01 -27.87 41.30
N MET A 709 -9.52 -27.22 40.26
CA MET A 709 -10.90 -26.84 40.12
C MET A 709 -11.41 -27.20 38.71
N ILE A 710 -12.63 -27.71 38.61
CA ILE A 710 -13.32 -27.93 37.35
C ILE A 710 -14.60 -27.12 37.27
N VAL A 711 -14.94 -26.75 36.06
CA VAL A 711 -16.20 -26.11 35.71
C VAL A 711 -17.07 -27.15 35.03
N VAL A 712 -18.26 -27.38 35.49
CA VAL A 712 -19.24 -28.28 34.90
C VAL A 712 -20.17 -27.45 34.00
N ASN A 713 -20.12 -27.73 32.69
CA ASN A 713 -21.01 -27.06 31.74
C ASN A 713 -22.33 -27.81 31.59
N ASP A 714 -22.26 -29.13 31.47
CA ASP A 714 -23.44 -30.02 31.42
C ASP A 714 -23.23 -31.26 32.30
N ALA A 715 -23.99 -31.35 33.36
CA ALA A 715 -23.90 -32.46 34.32
C ALA A 715 -24.36 -33.82 33.73
N ALA A 716 -25.11 -33.81 32.63
CA ALA A 716 -25.65 -35.04 32.03
C ALA A 716 -24.59 -35.72 31.11
N THR A 717 -23.79 -34.96 30.42
CA THR A 717 -22.81 -35.49 29.48
C THR A 717 -21.38 -35.55 30.02
N GLU A 718 -21.05 -34.67 30.97
CA GLU A 718 -19.70 -34.63 31.57
C GLU A 718 -19.56 -35.59 32.76
N THR A 719 -18.33 -36.05 32.95
CA THR A 719 -17.93 -36.89 34.09
C THR A 719 -16.70 -36.36 34.77
N VAL A 720 -16.50 -36.67 36.03
CA VAL A 720 -15.35 -36.25 36.82
C VAL A 720 -14.27 -37.30 36.79
N MET A 721 -13.13 -36.95 36.16
CA MET A 721 -11.93 -37.77 36.13
C MET A 721 -10.96 -37.32 37.22
N VAL A 722 -10.48 -38.26 38.04
CA VAL A 722 -9.46 -38.05 39.06
C VAL A 722 -8.28 -38.95 38.88
N VAL A 723 -7.08 -38.40 39.11
CA VAL A 723 -5.80 -39.16 38.97
C VAL A 723 -4.93 -38.93 40.20
N SER A 724 -4.31 -40.00 40.69
CA SER A 724 -3.45 -40.01 41.87
C SER A 724 -1.95 -40.16 41.54
N GLU A 725 -1.08 -39.89 42.51
CA GLU A 725 0.39 -39.88 42.39
C GLU A 725 0.92 -41.19 41.82
N GLU A 726 0.41 -42.34 42.23
CA GLU A 726 0.87 -43.66 41.84
C GLU A 726 0.23 -44.19 40.54
N GLY A 727 -0.41 -43.27 39.77
CA GLY A 727 -0.97 -43.58 38.45
C GLY A 727 -2.29 -44.31 38.45
N TYR A 728 -3.00 -44.27 39.56
CA TYR A 728 -4.40 -44.73 39.65
C TYR A 728 -5.34 -43.59 39.33
N GLY A 729 -6.42 -43.87 38.59
CA GLY A 729 -7.45 -42.91 38.33
C GLY A 729 -8.78 -43.55 38.07
N LYS A 730 -9.82 -42.75 38.04
CA LYS A 730 -11.16 -43.19 37.76
C LYS A 730 -12.02 -42.07 37.27
N ARG A 731 -13.08 -42.44 36.61
CA ARG A 731 -14.12 -41.62 36.09
C ARG A 731 -15.42 -41.81 36.90
N SER A 732 -16.11 -40.77 37.35
CA SER A 732 -17.32 -40.83 38.12
C SER A 732 -18.35 -39.86 37.54
N GLN A 733 -19.67 -40.16 37.70
CA GLN A 733 -20.74 -39.24 37.28
C GLN A 733 -20.68 -37.96 38.09
N VAL A 734 -21.01 -36.83 37.46
CA VAL A 734 -21.09 -35.54 38.13
C VAL A 734 -22.20 -35.58 39.20
N GLU A 735 -23.28 -36.29 38.96
CA GLU A 735 -24.41 -36.43 39.86
C GLU A 735 -24.08 -37.15 41.18
N ASP A 736 -23.02 -38.00 41.19
CA ASP A 736 -22.52 -38.62 42.43
C ASP A 736 -22.01 -37.60 43.47
N TYR A 737 -21.71 -36.38 43.00
CA TYR A 737 -21.26 -35.28 43.84
C TYR A 737 -22.46 -34.39 44.19
N ARG A 738 -23.00 -34.53 45.44
CA ARG A 738 -24.12 -33.70 45.88
C ARG A 738 -23.79 -32.22 45.83
N LYS A 739 -24.70 -31.39 45.36
CA LYS A 739 -24.61 -29.94 45.45
C LYS A 739 -24.70 -29.49 46.89
N THR A 740 -23.74 -28.65 47.32
CA THR A 740 -23.69 -28.09 48.67
C THR A 740 -23.35 -26.60 48.60
N ALA A 741 -23.55 -25.85 49.65
CA ALA A 741 -23.01 -24.52 49.76
C ALA A 741 -21.45 -24.57 49.74
N ARG A 742 -20.81 -23.49 49.23
CA ARG A 742 -19.36 -23.32 49.27
C ARG A 742 -18.82 -23.36 50.71
N GLY A 743 -17.55 -23.70 50.89
CA GLY A 743 -16.86 -23.71 52.21
C GLY A 743 -17.08 -24.94 53.04
N GLY A 744 -17.74 -26.00 52.52
CA GLY A 744 -17.87 -27.32 53.12
C GLY A 744 -16.58 -28.16 53.05
N LYS A 745 -16.50 -29.27 53.82
CA LYS A 745 -15.41 -30.27 53.76
C LYS A 745 -15.49 -31.17 52.51
N GLY A 746 -16.61 -31.15 51.77
CA GLY A 746 -16.77 -31.96 50.59
C GLY A 746 -17.08 -33.44 50.84
N VAL A 747 -17.23 -34.19 49.74
CA VAL A 747 -17.49 -35.64 49.73
C VAL A 747 -16.23 -36.36 49.21
N LYS A 748 -16.07 -37.63 49.59
CA LYS A 748 -14.94 -38.45 49.15
C LYS A 748 -15.01 -38.62 47.63
N THR A 749 -13.94 -38.28 46.89
CA THR A 749 -13.85 -38.41 45.44
C THR A 749 -12.88 -39.56 45.03
N LEU A 750 -11.89 -39.91 45.85
CA LEU A 750 -11.02 -41.04 45.67
C LEU A 750 -10.73 -41.67 47.02
N ASN A 751 -10.64 -43.00 47.09
CA ASN A 751 -10.22 -43.66 48.30
C ASN A 751 -8.67 -43.69 48.32
N ILE A 752 -8.08 -42.79 49.08
CA ILE A 752 -6.62 -42.69 49.26
C ILE A 752 -6.12 -43.82 50.11
N THR A 753 -5.10 -44.54 49.64
CA THR A 753 -4.39 -45.65 50.30
C THR A 753 -2.92 -45.54 49.93
N GLU A 754 -2.01 -46.28 50.63
CA GLU A 754 -0.61 -46.36 50.24
C GLU A 754 -0.38 -46.79 48.79
N LYS A 755 -1.31 -47.61 48.26
CA LYS A 755 -1.28 -48.09 46.86
C LYS A 755 -1.61 -47.02 45.81
N THR A 756 -2.53 -46.09 46.14
CA THR A 756 -2.97 -45.05 45.20
C THR A 756 -2.11 -43.80 45.30
N GLY A 757 -1.50 -43.56 46.44
CA GLY A 757 -0.93 -42.24 46.72
C GLY A 757 -2.00 -41.16 46.84
N ARG A 758 -1.63 -39.88 46.99
CA ARG A 758 -2.48 -38.72 47.11
C ARG A 758 -3.08 -38.32 45.77
N LEU A 759 -4.13 -37.53 45.81
CA LEU A 759 -4.76 -37.00 44.59
C LEU A 759 -3.89 -35.88 43.98
N VAL A 760 -3.67 -35.95 42.65
CA VAL A 760 -2.85 -34.99 41.92
C VAL A 760 -3.66 -34.15 40.98
N ALA A 761 -4.67 -34.73 40.31
CA ALA A 761 -5.45 -34.00 39.31
C ALA A 761 -6.94 -34.34 39.36
N ILE A 762 -7.77 -33.34 39.06
CA ILE A 762 -9.21 -33.47 38.78
C ILE A 762 -9.50 -32.79 37.43
N LYS A 763 -10.23 -33.46 36.53
CA LYS A 763 -10.63 -32.94 35.21
C LYS A 763 -12.09 -33.30 34.92
N ASN A 764 -12.83 -32.41 34.22
CA ASN A 764 -14.13 -32.75 33.64
C ASN A 764 -13.87 -33.32 32.23
N VAL A 765 -14.48 -34.45 31.94
CA VAL A 765 -14.23 -35.17 30.66
C VAL A 765 -15.53 -35.75 30.09
N THR A 766 -15.57 -35.89 28.78
CA THR A 766 -16.59 -36.60 27.98
C THR A 766 -15.93 -37.83 27.30
N ASP A 767 -16.74 -38.66 26.64
CA ASP A 767 -16.23 -39.83 25.91
C ASP A 767 -15.31 -39.45 24.75
N ASP A 768 -15.52 -38.27 24.15
CA ASP A 768 -14.75 -37.74 23.01
C ASP A 768 -13.40 -37.12 23.42
N ASN A 769 -13.05 -37.14 24.71
CA ASN A 769 -11.81 -36.56 25.20
C ASN A 769 -10.71 -37.61 25.33
N ASP A 770 -9.48 -37.12 25.18
CA ASP A 770 -8.25 -37.84 25.51
C ASP A 770 -7.56 -37.21 26.72
N LEU A 771 -6.88 -38.03 27.50
CA LEU A 771 -6.06 -37.59 28.60
C LEU A 771 -4.58 -37.74 28.23
N MET A 772 -3.83 -36.66 28.42
CA MET A 772 -2.35 -36.74 28.47
C MET A 772 -1.89 -36.76 29.91
N ILE A 773 -1.29 -37.86 30.32
CA ILE A 773 -0.73 -38.05 31.65
C ILE A 773 0.80 -37.97 31.54
N ILE A 774 1.40 -37.10 32.33
CA ILE A 774 2.84 -36.82 32.29
C ILE A 774 3.43 -37.14 33.66
N ASN A 775 4.50 -37.94 33.67
CA ASN A 775 5.26 -38.24 34.89
C ASN A 775 6.44 -37.26 35.10
N ARG A 776 7.08 -37.27 36.27
CA ARG A 776 8.21 -36.38 36.58
C ARG A 776 9.44 -36.64 35.70
N SER A 777 9.59 -37.84 35.14
CA SER A 777 10.68 -38.15 34.17
C SER A 777 10.38 -37.58 32.76
N GLY A 778 9.26 -36.87 32.55
CA GLY A 778 8.91 -36.26 31.27
C GLY A 778 8.31 -37.23 30.24
N ILE A 779 7.89 -38.44 30.66
CA ILE A 779 7.20 -39.37 29.78
C ILE A 779 5.72 -39.02 29.76
N ALA A 780 5.18 -38.76 28.58
CA ALA A 780 3.76 -38.49 28.35
C ALA A 780 3.07 -39.71 27.72
N ILE A 781 1.86 -40.04 28.23
CA ILE A 781 0.98 -41.07 27.67
C ILE A 781 -0.34 -40.40 27.33
N ARG A 782 -0.87 -40.69 26.16
CA ARG A 782 -2.21 -40.27 25.70
C ARG A 782 -3.17 -41.45 25.81
N LEU A 783 -4.27 -41.28 26.51
CA LEU A 783 -5.30 -42.28 26.76
C LEU A 783 -6.68 -41.75 26.35
N SER A 784 -7.46 -42.54 25.63
CA SER A 784 -8.86 -42.21 25.38
C SER A 784 -9.70 -42.31 26.65
N VAL A 785 -10.52 -41.30 26.93
CA VAL A 785 -11.44 -41.30 28.06
C VAL A 785 -12.55 -42.35 27.91
N ALA A 786 -12.97 -42.64 26.70
CA ALA A 786 -13.94 -43.71 26.39
C ALA A 786 -13.52 -45.08 26.96
N GLU A 787 -12.23 -45.37 27.03
CA GLU A 787 -11.69 -46.61 27.57
C GLU A 787 -11.72 -46.66 29.12
N CYS A 788 -11.95 -45.51 29.78
CA CYS A 788 -12.03 -45.40 31.24
C CYS A 788 -13.46 -45.61 31.70
N ARG A 789 -13.78 -46.76 32.26
CA ARG A 789 -15.15 -47.03 32.72
C ARG A 789 -15.54 -46.12 33.89
N VAL A 790 -16.81 -45.71 33.89
CA VAL A 790 -17.41 -44.92 34.98
C VAL A 790 -17.57 -45.79 36.25
N MET A 791 -17.14 -45.25 37.39
CA MET A 791 -17.16 -45.95 38.68
C MET A 791 -17.64 -44.99 39.79
N GLY A 792 -18.24 -45.55 40.85
CA GLY A 792 -18.68 -44.78 42.00
C GLY A 792 -17.53 -43.97 42.63
N ARG A 793 -17.85 -42.75 43.11
CA ARG A 793 -16.89 -41.75 43.64
C ARG A 793 -15.98 -42.19 44.78
N ALA A 794 -16.35 -43.15 45.63
CA ALA A 794 -15.60 -43.59 46.80
C ALA A 794 -14.66 -44.80 46.55
N THR A 795 -14.47 -45.22 45.29
CA THR A 795 -13.58 -46.36 44.94
C THR A 795 -12.14 -45.93 44.79
N GLN A 796 -11.21 -46.91 44.74
CA GLN A 796 -9.77 -46.68 44.55
C GLN A 796 -9.38 -46.40 43.10
N GLY A 797 -10.26 -46.65 42.12
CA GLY A 797 -9.98 -46.49 40.71
C GLY A 797 -9.21 -47.66 40.12
N VAL A 798 -8.75 -47.47 38.86
CA VAL A 798 -7.95 -48.45 38.11
C VAL A 798 -6.59 -47.83 37.78
N ARG A 799 -5.61 -48.68 37.48
CA ARG A 799 -4.30 -48.23 37.06
C ARG A 799 -4.36 -47.71 35.63
N LEU A 800 -4.05 -46.43 35.44
CA LEU A 800 -4.00 -45.76 34.14
C LEU A 800 -2.62 -45.90 33.50
N ILE A 801 -1.55 -45.81 34.32
CA ILE A 801 -0.17 -45.90 33.89
C ILE A 801 0.61 -46.80 34.85
N ASN A 802 1.58 -47.55 34.37
CA ASN A 802 2.43 -48.42 35.20
C ASN A 802 3.76 -47.72 35.51
N LEU A 803 3.86 -47.13 36.72
CA LEU A 803 5.01 -46.40 37.21
C LEU A 803 6.00 -47.30 38.01
N ALA A 804 5.61 -48.54 38.36
CA ALA A 804 6.31 -49.42 39.26
C ALA A 804 7.75 -49.78 38.85
N LYS A 805 8.09 -49.69 37.57
CA LYS A 805 9.44 -50.02 37.05
C LYS A 805 10.48 -48.91 37.24
N LYS A 806 10.09 -47.67 37.62
CA LYS A 806 11.00 -46.51 37.63
C LYS A 806 10.93 -45.66 38.91
N ASN A 807 10.16 -46.06 39.91
CA ASN A 807 9.94 -45.28 41.15
C ASN A 807 9.54 -43.80 40.83
N ASP A 808 8.65 -43.58 39.85
CA ASP A 808 8.26 -42.29 39.31
C ASP A 808 6.81 -41.97 39.75
N VAL A 809 6.46 -40.70 39.74
CA VAL A 809 5.11 -40.24 40.13
C VAL A 809 4.51 -39.35 39.04
N ILE A 810 3.18 -39.26 39.00
CA ILE A 810 2.47 -38.36 38.06
C ILE A 810 2.78 -36.92 38.44
N ALA A 811 3.19 -36.11 37.43
CA ALA A 811 3.48 -34.70 37.56
C ALA A 811 2.27 -33.85 37.09
N SER A 812 1.66 -34.19 35.95
CA SER A 812 0.57 -33.40 35.36
C SER A 812 -0.41 -34.27 34.57
N VAL A 813 -1.64 -33.82 34.47
CA VAL A 813 -2.71 -34.44 33.67
C VAL A 813 -3.46 -33.37 32.89
N CYS A 814 -3.46 -33.47 31.57
CA CYS A 814 -4.13 -32.54 30.68
C CYS A 814 -5.24 -33.25 29.89
N LYS A 815 -6.32 -32.52 29.62
CA LYS A 815 -7.42 -32.94 28.75
C LYS A 815 -7.11 -32.44 27.33
N VAL A 816 -7.29 -33.29 26.34
CA VAL A 816 -7.19 -32.96 24.89
C VAL A 816 -8.51 -33.40 24.25
N MET A 817 -9.11 -32.58 23.42
CA MET A 817 -10.31 -32.97 22.66
C MET A 817 -9.90 -33.46 21.29
N SER A 818 -10.43 -34.60 20.85
CA SER A 818 -10.17 -35.14 19.52
C SER A 818 -10.82 -34.30 18.41
N SER A 819 -11.97 -33.68 18.69
CA SER A 819 -12.80 -32.97 17.69
C SER A 819 -12.71 -31.44 17.76
N GLU A 820 -12.21 -30.80 18.82
CA GLU A 820 -12.09 -29.32 18.86
C GLU A 820 -11.06 -28.79 17.85
N LEU A 821 -10.17 -29.61 17.38
CA LEU A 821 -9.18 -29.26 16.39
C LEU A 821 -9.69 -29.39 14.94
N GLU A 822 -10.67 -30.28 14.72
CA GLU A 822 -11.36 -30.38 13.44
C GLU A 822 -12.51 -29.37 13.34
N ALA A 823 -13.28 -29.13 14.41
CA ALA A 823 -14.40 -28.20 14.40
C ALA A 823 -13.98 -26.71 14.37
N SER A 824 -12.85 -26.34 14.98
CA SER A 824 -12.35 -24.96 14.90
C SER A 824 -11.84 -24.61 13.49
N VAL A 825 -11.40 -25.61 12.71
CA VAL A 825 -11.02 -25.44 11.30
C VAL A 825 -12.27 -25.36 10.41
N GLU A 826 -13.35 -26.07 10.76
CA GLU A 826 -14.61 -26.05 10.01
C GLU A 826 -15.47 -24.81 10.33
N GLU A 827 -15.51 -24.31 11.55
CA GLU A 827 -16.25 -23.09 11.92
C GLU A 827 -15.59 -21.82 11.37
N ASP A 828 -14.24 -21.73 11.38
CA ASP A 828 -13.52 -20.62 10.76
C ASP A 828 -13.60 -20.67 9.23
N SER A 829 -13.72 -21.90 8.64
CA SER A 829 -13.97 -22.07 7.21
C SER A 829 -15.39 -21.71 6.82
N GLN A 830 -16.39 -21.94 7.69
CA GLN A 830 -17.79 -21.58 7.45
C GLN A 830 -18.07 -20.10 7.69
N SER A 831 -17.42 -19.45 8.65
CA SER A 831 -17.54 -18.00 8.86
C SER A 831 -16.94 -17.22 7.68
N THR A 832 -15.76 -17.61 7.19
CA THR A 832 -15.14 -17.01 6.00
C THR A 832 -15.93 -17.31 4.71
N PHE A 833 -16.66 -18.44 4.65
CA PHE A 833 -17.51 -18.78 3.51
C PHE A 833 -18.85 -18.03 3.55
N ASN A 834 -19.42 -17.81 4.73
CA ASN A 834 -20.64 -17.02 4.93
C ASN A 834 -20.40 -15.52 4.74
N GLU A 835 -19.27 -14.96 5.20
CA GLU A 835 -18.90 -13.58 4.90
C GLU A 835 -18.65 -13.34 3.41
N LYS A 836 -18.07 -14.31 2.69
CA LYS A 836 -17.94 -14.24 1.23
C LYS A 836 -19.28 -14.36 0.51
N GLN A 837 -20.24 -15.14 1.02
CA GLN A 837 -21.58 -15.23 0.45
C GLN A 837 -22.47 -14.03 0.76
N GLU A 838 -22.30 -13.38 1.91
CA GLU A 838 -23.00 -12.13 2.22
C GLU A 838 -22.43 -10.95 1.38
N LEU A 839 -21.12 -10.90 1.12
CA LEU A 839 -20.51 -9.94 0.19
C LEU A 839 -20.96 -10.15 -1.26
N ILE A 840 -21.11 -11.39 -1.72
CA ILE A 840 -21.59 -11.70 -3.08
C ILE A 840 -23.11 -11.40 -3.21
N ASN A 841 -23.89 -11.59 -2.14
CA ASN A 841 -25.32 -11.30 -2.15
C ASN A 841 -25.64 -9.80 -1.97
N SER A 842 -24.74 -9.00 -1.40
CA SER A 842 -24.90 -7.54 -1.31
C SER A 842 -24.63 -6.83 -2.64
N ASP A 843 -23.80 -7.39 -3.51
CA ASP A 843 -23.55 -6.85 -4.86
C ASP A 843 -24.68 -7.17 -5.88
N HIS A 844 -25.59 -8.12 -5.58
CA HIS A 844 -26.70 -8.47 -6.47
C HIS A 844 -28.04 -7.79 -6.13
N THR A 845 -28.13 -6.95 -5.10
CA THR A 845 -29.35 -6.24 -4.74
C THR A 845 -29.44 -4.79 -5.19
N ALA A 846 -28.49 -4.28 -5.98
CA ALA A 846 -28.45 -2.90 -6.42
C ALA A 846 -28.80 -2.67 -7.90
N THR A 847 -29.31 -3.67 -8.66
CA THR A 847 -29.82 -3.42 -10.01
C THR A 847 -30.95 -4.39 -10.35
N SER A 848 -32.20 -4.01 -10.10
CA SER A 848 -33.35 -4.37 -10.95
C SER A 848 -34.62 -3.66 -10.49
N SER A 849 -34.99 -2.63 -11.19
CA SER A 849 -36.39 -2.26 -11.43
C SER A 849 -36.44 -1.71 -12.86
N ASP A 850 -36.94 -2.36 -13.80
CA ASP A 850 -38.22 -2.17 -14.43
C ASP A 850 -38.31 -2.86 -15.82
N ASP A 851 -39.43 -3.51 -15.97
CA ASP A 851 -40.24 -3.78 -17.16
C ASP A 851 -39.90 -4.80 -18.26
N GLY A 852 -40.82 -5.75 -18.34
CA GLY A 852 -41.53 -6.10 -19.59
C GLY A 852 -41.30 -7.47 -20.20
N ALA A 853 -42.14 -8.43 -19.77
CA ALA A 853 -42.73 -9.53 -20.50
C ALA A 853 -42.32 -9.79 -21.98
N THR A 854 -41.93 -11.01 -22.33
CA THR A 854 -42.74 -12.02 -23.06
C THR A 854 -41.99 -13.31 -23.35
N GLU A 855 -42.74 -14.36 -23.27
CA GLU A 855 -42.56 -15.79 -23.49
C GLU A 855 -41.79 -16.25 -24.77
N ALA A 856 -41.19 -17.38 -24.62
CA ALA A 856 -41.36 -18.65 -25.32
C ALA A 856 -40.08 -19.33 -25.81
N SER A 857 -39.77 -20.40 -25.22
CA SER A 857 -39.75 -21.82 -25.69
C SER A 857 -38.49 -22.29 -26.41
N GLU A 858 -38.07 -23.38 -25.86
CA GLU A 858 -37.53 -24.64 -26.43
C GLU A 858 -36.02 -24.82 -26.63
N ALA A 859 -35.57 -25.84 -25.91
CA ALA A 859 -34.35 -26.59 -26.01
C ALA A 859 -34.41 -27.60 -27.21
N PRO A 860 -33.51 -28.55 -27.30
CA PRO A 860 -32.06 -28.62 -27.47
C PRO A 860 -31.69 -29.49 -28.71
N VAL A 861 -30.42 -29.54 -29.16
CA VAL A 861 -29.85 -30.69 -29.91
C VAL A 861 -28.33 -30.63 -29.93
N THR A 862 -27.65 -31.48 -29.22
CA THR A 862 -26.75 -32.61 -29.53
C THR A 862 -25.74 -32.49 -30.68
N ALA A 863 -24.46 -32.62 -30.32
CA ALA A 863 -23.49 -33.71 -30.56
C ALA A 863 -22.80 -33.83 -31.92
N GLN A 864 -21.56 -34.31 -31.79
CA GLN A 864 -20.67 -35.06 -32.70
C GLN A 864 -19.64 -34.18 -33.44
N ALA A 865 -18.34 -34.32 -33.13
CA ALA A 865 -17.40 -35.44 -33.34
C ALA A 865 -16.88 -35.50 -34.78
N ASP A 866 -15.60 -35.55 -34.85
CA ASP A 866 -14.69 -36.37 -35.65
C ASP A 866 -13.57 -35.61 -36.41
N GLU A 867 -12.43 -36.11 -36.12
CA GLU A 867 -11.28 -36.71 -36.85
C GLU A 867 -10.30 -35.72 -37.52
N ALA A 868 -9.08 -35.72 -37.05
CA ALA A 868 -7.91 -36.55 -37.34
C ALA A 868 -7.35 -36.43 -38.76
N ILE A 869 -6.05 -36.33 -38.86
CA ILE A 869 -5.04 -36.91 -39.77
C ILE A 869 -3.78 -36.02 -39.71
N GLU A 870 -2.68 -36.41 -39.00
CA GLU A 870 -1.49 -37.11 -39.50
C GLU A 870 -0.96 -36.55 -40.84
N THR A 871 0.31 -36.32 -41.05
CA THR A 871 1.57 -37.08 -40.87
C THR A 871 2.78 -36.22 -41.24
N ASP A 872 3.89 -36.54 -40.61
CA ASP A 872 5.25 -36.90 -41.12
C ASP A 872 6.03 -35.80 -41.92
N ASP A 873 7.30 -35.71 -41.85
CA ASP A 873 8.44 -36.50 -41.45
C ASP A 873 9.74 -35.65 -41.51
N ALA A 874 10.62 -35.93 -40.56
CA ALA A 874 12.02 -36.34 -40.72
C ALA A 874 13.01 -35.34 -41.34
N ASN A 875 14.12 -35.05 -40.74
CA ASN A 875 15.31 -35.82 -40.53
C ASN A 875 16.56 -34.92 -40.54
N GLU A 876 17.48 -35.24 -39.65
CA GLU A 876 18.93 -35.29 -39.70
C GLU A 876 19.70 -33.95 -39.96
N GLY A 877 20.75 -33.69 -39.31
CA GLY A 877 21.66 -34.45 -38.46
C GLY A 877 22.95 -33.71 -38.23
N ALA A 878 23.56 -34.06 -37.14
CA ALA A 878 24.98 -34.30 -36.89
C ALA A 878 25.97 -33.11 -36.78
N ALA A 879 26.47 -32.91 -35.58
CA ALA A 879 27.82 -33.20 -35.08
C ALA A 879 28.95 -32.32 -35.69
N SER A 880 29.83 -31.73 -34.95
CA SER A 880 30.80 -32.20 -33.97
C SER A 880 31.76 -31.09 -33.55
N LYS A 881 32.10 -31.12 -32.23
CA LYS A 881 33.46 -31.16 -31.67
C LYS A 881 34.49 -30.02 -31.85
N ASP A 882 34.94 -29.61 -30.66
CA ASP A 882 36.31 -29.43 -30.14
C ASP A 882 37.11 -28.25 -30.73
N GLU A 883 37.77 -27.50 -29.98
CA GLU A 883 38.79 -27.58 -28.96
C GLU A 883 39.30 -26.18 -28.52
N LYS A 884 39.51 -26.05 -27.21
CA LYS A 884 40.68 -25.55 -26.47
C LYS A 884 41.56 -24.44 -27.01
N LYS A 885 41.76 -23.51 -26.13
CA LYS A 885 43.03 -23.09 -25.45
C LYS A 885 43.38 -21.61 -25.49
N ASN A 886 43.60 -21.12 -24.25
CA ASN A 886 44.75 -20.34 -23.74
C ASN A 886 45.03 -18.96 -24.34
N ASN A 887 45.18 -17.99 -23.57
CA ASN A 887 46.11 -17.58 -22.55
C ASN A 887 46.41 -16.07 -22.61
N ASP A 888 46.75 -15.56 -21.46
CA ASP A 888 47.56 -14.40 -21.13
C ASP A 888 46.92 -12.99 -21.08
N GLY A 889 46.80 -12.54 -19.82
CA GLY A 889 46.88 -11.15 -19.40
C GLY A 889 48.28 -10.56 -19.63
N PRO A 890 48.66 -9.42 -19.15
CA PRO A 890 48.30 -8.74 -17.91
C PRO A 890 48.19 -7.19 -18.02
N GLY A 891 47.87 -6.53 -16.90
CA GLY A 891 48.28 -5.13 -16.76
C GLY A 891 47.40 -4.28 -15.85
N ASP A 892 47.76 -4.34 -14.57
CA ASP A 892 47.48 -3.35 -13.52
C ASP A 892 47.63 -1.89 -13.99
N LEU A 893 46.82 -1.01 -13.37
CA LEU A 893 47.24 0.21 -12.63
C LEU A 893 46.03 1.19 -12.53
N PHE A 894 45.49 1.44 -11.45
CA PHE A 894 45.69 2.43 -10.42
C PHE A 894 44.60 2.35 -9.35
N ALA A 895 45.13 2.24 -8.17
CA ALA A 895 44.46 2.30 -6.88
C ALA A 895 44.15 3.75 -6.45
N GLY A 896 43.18 3.86 -5.53
CA GLY A 896 43.18 4.89 -4.49
C GLY A 896 42.28 6.09 -4.75
N THR A 897 41.25 6.26 -4.01
CA THR A 897 41.24 6.81 -2.65
C THR A 897 39.83 6.75 -2.07
N ASP A 898 39.71 6.07 -0.95
CA ASP A 898 38.73 6.31 0.09
C ASP A 898 38.81 7.74 0.62
N PHE A 899 37.67 8.33 0.95
CA PHE A 899 37.52 9.24 2.11
C PHE A 899 36.04 9.64 2.24
N PHE A 900 35.40 9.31 3.24
CA PHE A 900 34.87 9.76 4.52
C PHE A 900 33.59 9.05 4.90
N THR A 901 33.72 8.25 5.94
CA THR A 901 32.66 7.91 6.90
C THR A 901 32.70 8.93 8.05
N ASN A 902 31.50 9.10 8.68
CA ASN A 902 31.19 9.69 10.02
C ASN A 902 30.90 11.18 10.04
N ASP A 903 29.70 11.60 10.33
CA ASP A 903 28.90 11.60 11.56
C ASP A 903 27.41 11.80 11.25
#